data_efcc315ce22cee9b4629328bc035f24d
#
_entry.id   efcc315ce22cee9b4629328bc035f24d
#
_cell.length_a   1.000
_cell.length_b   1.000
_cell.length_c   1.000
_cell.angle_alpha   90.00
_cell.angle_beta   90.00
_cell.angle_gamma   90.00
#
_symmetry.space_group_name_H-M   'P 1'
#
loop_
_entity.id
_entity.type
_entity.pdbx_description
1 polymer ?
#
loop_
_entity_poly.entity_id
_entity_poly.type
_entity_poly.pdbx_seq_one_letter_code
_entity_poly.pdbx_strand_id
1 'polypeptide(L)'
;MSNLTHLTNAGVSVIIDTTSGTPAVLHWGRAIKPGFDAEALVQTQIEPTPHCDFDEPQTIGIWRENSRGFIGEPTIKGSRPGRDWSHHFTVRSSQLDGNTVTYVSIDAEAELEVEARFELTEQGVLKLSQKVTNLGLSEFTVESLTSYLPVPDYTKDILDFHGRWMRERQPQRQEIRVGTWLREGREGRTGHDATTIQFAMAESSTFEHGEVWGLSLAWSGNSRQLVERTAIGRTSMGAGELLLADEVILKSNETYAAPTVVAVYANDGIDGASHRLHSMLRARPTHPTNVRPRPVTLNVWEAVYFDHDYDKLAALADAAAEIGVERFVLDDGWFGARRHDRAGLGDWVVSKDVWPEGLGKLVDKVKSVGLEFGLWFEGEMVNQDSDLYREHPDWILQAGGRVPPEFRTQQVLDLAHEGAYQHVFNQTNAILNELDIAYIKWDHNRVLTEAAHYGKAAVRKQVEAIYRMFDELKAAHPGLEIESCSSGGGRIDLGMIDHADRFWTSDNNDALERQSINRYTSIVIPPELLGTHIGPTKAHSTGRTHSHAFRAVTALWGHAGLEWDLTEASAEDRAMLKSWTDYYKAKRALLHSGRTVRADGSETTNQVHGVVAQDKSEALYMYAQLTTSDYSRPANIRLTGLDADATYLVKVVEPAGAAVAMQALPPKWYDGVRIPGALSASVGMRAPVLRPEQAMLIEATRV
;
A
#
# COMPACT_ATOMS: atom_id res chain seq x y z
N MET A 1 32.72 -2.17 25.38
CA MET A 1 31.54 -1.55 24.70
C MET A 1 30.32 -2.16 25.36
N SER A 2 29.28 -1.39 25.57
CA SER A 2 28.00 -1.95 26.07
C SER A 2 27.46 -2.94 25.04
N ASN A 3 27.12 -4.16 25.49
CA ASN A 3 26.49 -5.16 24.61
C ASN A 3 25.03 -4.84 24.30
N LEU A 4 24.52 -3.72 24.86
CA LEU A 4 23.12 -3.30 24.71
C LEU A 4 23.03 -2.03 23.87
N THR A 5 22.21 -2.07 22.83
CA THR A 5 21.86 -0.92 21.99
C THR A 5 20.42 -0.49 22.27
N HIS A 6 20.22 0.81 22.52
CA HIS A 6 18.90 1.41 22.74
C HIS A 6 18.64 2.50 21.68
N LEU A 7 17.72 2.21 20.76
CA LEU A 7 17.20 3.18 19.82
C LEU A 7 15.89 3.74 20.39
N THR A 8 15.70 5.07 20.35
CA THR A 8 14.46 5.67 20.85
C THR A 8 14.07 6.90 20.05
N ASN A 9 12.84 6.97 19.59
CA ASN A 9 12.31 8.11 18.85
C ASN A 9 10.76 8.11 18.88
N ALA A 10 10.14 9.29 18.83
CA ALA A 10 8.69 9.50 18.70
C ALA A 10 7.84 8.60 19.61
N GLY A 11 8.26 8.35 20.85
CA GLY A 11 7.50 7.51 21.79
C GLY A 11 7.66 6.00 21.56
N VAL A 12 8.66 5.58 20.77
CA VAL A 12 9.01 4.16 20.52
C VAL A 12 10.44 3.89 20.97
N SER A 13 10.68 2.71 21.52
CA SER A 13 12.02 2.19 21.80
C SER A 13 12.21 0.82 21.19
N VAL A 14 13.47 0.57 20.75
CA VAL A 14 13.97 -0.75 20.36
C VAL A 14 15.23 -1.00 21.17
N ILE A 15 15.26 -2.10 21.92
CA ILE A 15 16.41 -2.49 22.75
C ILE A 15 16.94 -3.82 22.25
N ILE A 16 18.21 -3.85 21.88
CA ILE A 16 18.87 -5.01 21.28
C ILE A 16 20.08 -5.37 22.16
N ASP A 17 20.18 -6.63 22.55
CA ASP A 17 21.30 -7.20 23.30
C ASP A 17 22.15 -8.11 22.43
N THR A 18 23.47 -8.06 22.59
CA THR A 18 24.45 -8.91 21.91
C THR A 18 25.30 -9.75 22.86
N THR A 19 24.92 -9.83 24.14
CA THR A 19 25.70 -10.54 25.18
C THR A 19 25.87 -12.02 24.85
N SER A 20 24.89 -12.66 24.23
CA SER A 20 24.94 -14.07 23.80
C SER A 20 25.74 -14.31 22.50
N GLY A 21 26.33 -13.27 21.92
CA GLY A 21 27.06 -13.33 20.65
C GLY A 21 26.16 -13.25 19.41
N THR A 22 24.83 -13.13 19.57
CA THR A 22 23.87 -12.85 18.49
C THR A 22 23.00 -11.67 18.88
N PRO A 23 22.58 -10.79 17.94
CA PRO A 23 21.64 -9.70 18.27
C PRO A 23 20.28 -10.28 18.66
N ALA A 24 19.78 -9.91 19.84
CA ALA A 24 18.43 -10.28 20.32
C ALA A 24 17.62 -9.04 20.65
N VAL A 25 16.43 -8.90 20.09
CA VAL A 25 15.51 -7.79 20.39
C VAL A 25 14.80 -8.08 21.71
N LEU A 26 15.20 -7.38 22.78
CA LEU A 26 14.58 -7.52 24.11
C LEU A 26 13.28 -6.72 24.23
N HIS A 27 13.18 -5.61 23.50
CA HIS A 27 12.01 -4.75 23.51
C HIS A 27 11.84 -4.04 22.18
N TRP A 28 10.61 -4.03 21.70
CA TRP A 28 10.13 -3.18 20.62
C TRP A 28 8.71 -2.74 20.95
N GLY A 29 8.53 -1.45 21.25
CA GLY A 29 7.25 -0.96 21.73
C GLY A 29 7.32 0.46 22.30
N ARG A 30 6.55 0.73 23.37
CA ARG A 30 6.52 2.01 24.04
C ARG A 30 7.90 2.48 24.48
N ALA A 31 8.19 3.77 24.33
CA ALA A 31 9.47 4.34 24.69
C ALA A 31 9.85 4.11 26.15
N ILE A 32 11.07 3.63 26.36
CA ILE A 32 11.74 3.50 27.65
C ILE A 32 12.69 4.70 27.80
N LYS A 33 12.68 5.34 28.97
CA LYS A 33 13.60 6.45 29.21
C LYS A 33 15.05 5.94 29.23
N PRO A 34 15.99 6.63 28.56
CA PRO A 34 17.41 6.30 28.65
C PRO A 34 17.94 6.35 30.09
N GLY A 35 19.03 5.62 30.35
CA GLY A 35 19.67 5.61 31.67
C GLY A 35 19.15 4.53 32.63
N PHE A 36 18.38 3.55 32.13
CA PHE A 36 18.04 2.35 32.91
C PHE A 36 19.27 1.45 33.09
N ASP A 37 19.24 0.60 34.09
CA ASP A 37 20.28 -0.39 34.34
C ASP A 37 20.23 -1.51 33.28
N ALA A 38 21.18 -1.47 32.33
CA ALA A 38 21.27 -2.40 31.22
C ALA A 38 21.56 -3.83 31.68
N GLU A 39 22.42 -4.01 32.72
CA GLU A 39 22.77 -5.32 33.25
C GLU A 39 21.55 -5.95 33.96
N ALA A 40 20.85 -5.18 34.75
CA ALA A 40 19.62 -5.63 35.39
C ALA A 40 18.55 -6.05 34.35
N LEU A 41 18.39 -5.29 33.24
CA LEU A 41 17.47 -5.68 32.17
C LEU A 41 17.86 -7.03 31.57
N VAL A 42 19.12 -7.21 31.17
CA VAL A 42 19.61 -8.48 30.60
C VAL A 42 19.36 -9.65 31.56
N GLN A 43 19.68 -9.46 32.85
CA GLN A 43 19.44 -10.49 33.86
C GLN A 43 17.97 -10.90 33.98
N THR A 44 17.03 -9.96 33.83
CA THR A 44 15.59 -10.25 33.90
C THR A 44 15.08 -10.98 32.66
N GLN A 45 15.83 -11.03 31.56
CA GLN A 45 15.44 -11.68 30.31
C GLN A 45 16.09 -13.06 30.13
N ILE A 46 16.91 -13.51 31.08
CA ILE A 46 17.48 -14.87 31.05
C ILE A 46 16.35 -15.88 31.23
N GLU A 47 16.19 -16.76 30.25
CA GLU A 47 15.16 -17.80 30.28
C GLU A 47 15.42 -18.82 31.40
N PRO A 48 14.39 -19.29 32.08
CA PRO A 48 14.52 -20.42 32.98
C PRO A 48 14.84 -21.71 32.20
N THR A 49 15.49 -22.66 32.84
CA THR A 49 15.77 -24.00 32.30
C THR A 49 14.81 -25.02 32.90
N PRO A 50 13.66 -25.30 32.30
CA PRO A 50 12.68 -26.28 32.80
C PRO A 50 13.20 -27.72 32.67
N HIS A 51 12.59 -28.64 33.42
CA HIS A 51 12.82 -30.06 33.17
C HIS A 51 12.37 -30.48 31.78
N CYS A 52 13.13 -31.33 31.13
CA CYS A 52 12.89 -31.80 29.76
C CYS A 52 13.02 -30.69 28.69
N ASP A 53 13.91 -29.76 28.91
CA ASP A 53 14.31 -28.72 27.97
C ASP A 53 15.84 -28.66 27.89
N PHE A 54 16.43 -27.67 27.22
CA PHE A 54 17.86 -27.46 27.16
C PHE A 54 18.46 -27.21 28.58
N ASP A 55 19.67 -27.69 28.82
CA ASP A 55 20.33 -27.57 30.12
C ASP A 55 20.82 -26.15 30.41
N GLU A 56 20.92 -25.29 29.38
CA GLU A 56 21.30 -23.89 29.47
C GLU A 56 20.22 -22.96 28.92
N PRO A 57 20.11 -21.72 29.45
CA PRO A 57 19.18 -20.72 28.94
C PRO A 57 19.41 -20.44 27.47
N GLN A 58 18.34 -20.48 26.68
CA GLN A 58 18.41 -20.21 25.25
C GLN A 58 18.13 -18.71 24.95
N THR A 59 18.94 -18.12 24.06
CA THR A 59 18.69 -16.77 23.54
C THR A 59 18.19 -16.86 22.10
N ILE A 60 16.97 -16.39 21.86
CA ILE A 60 16.43 -16.29 20.51
C ILE A 60 16.89 -14.96 19.91
N GLY A 61 17.93 -15.04 19.07
CA GLY A 61 18.42 -13.90 18.29
C GLY A 61 17.53 -13.57 17.09
N ILE A 62 17.88 -12.48 16.42
CA ILE A 62 17.20 -12.11 15.15
C ILE A 62 17.46 -13.15 14.05
N TRP A 63 18.53 -13.92 14.15
CA TRP A 63 18.89 -14.97 13.20
C TRP A 63 18.12 -16.29 13.43
N ARG A 64 17.44 -16.49 14.56
CA ARG A 64 16.62 -17.67 14.90
C ARG A 64 17.25 -18.98 14.43
N GLU A 65 18.32 -19.40 15.12
CA GLU A 65 19.22 -20.46 14.67
C GLU A 65 18.93 -21.79 15.37
N ASN A 66 18.83 -22.87 14.59
CA ASN A 66 18.70 -24.23 15.16
C ASN A 66 19.94 -24.59 15.99
N SER A 67 21.13 -24.15 15.60
CA SER A 67 22.40 -24.36 16.32
C SER A 67 22.43 -23.73 17.73
N ARG A 68 21.52 -22.77 18.01
CA ARG A 68 21.31 -22.17 19.33
C ARG A 68 20.08 -22.70 20.06
N GLY A 69 19.52 -23.83 19.60
CA GLY A 69 18.36 -24.47 20.24
C GLY A 69 17.02 -23.92 19.81
N PHE A 70 16.93 -23.03 18.79
CA PHE A 70 15.64 -22.61 18.29
C PHE A 70 14.97 -23.75 17.50
N ILE A 71 13.74 -24.16 17.92
CA ILE A 71 12.98 -25.29 17.33
C ILE A 71 11.82 -24.75 16.47
N GLY A 72 12.04 -23.67 15.76
CA GLY A 72 11.06 -23.09 14.84
C GLY A 72 11.66 -22.89 13.46
N GLU A 73 10.99 -22.09 12.65
CA GLU A 73 11.51 -21.70 11.34
C GLU A 73 12.69 -20.74 11.48
N PRO A 74 13.89 -21.10 10.96
CA PRO A 74 15.07 -20.23 11.07
C PRO A 74 14.91 -18.98 10.17
N THR A 75 15.62 -17.91 10.51
CA THR A 75 15.62 -16.68 9.72
C THR A 75 16.22 -16.89 8.33
N ILE A 76 17.29 -17.68 8.25
CA ILE A 76 17.95 -18.02 7.00
C ILE A 76 17.75 -19.50 6.72
N LYS A 77 17.18 -19.81 5.56
CA LYS A 77 17.21 -21.15 4.98
C LYS A 77 18.04 -21.11 3.72
N GLY A 78 18.91 -22.04 3.60
CA GLY A 78 19.79 -22.18 2.46
C GLY A 78 20.84 -23.24 2.73
N SER A 79 21.55 -23.66 1.68
CA SER A 79 22.57 -24.69 1.82
C SER A 79 23.51 -24.71 0.62
N ARG A 80 24.61 -25.42 0.80
CA ARG A 80 25.38 -25.99 -0.31
C ARG A 80 24.97 -27.47 -0.47
N PRO A 81 25.15 -28.08 -1.63
CA PRO A 81 24.75 -29.48 -1.81
C PRO A 81 25.27 -30.42 -0.70
N GLY A 82 24.34 -30.90 0.12
CA GLY A 82 24.59 -31.84 1.22
C GLY A 82 25.18 -31.28 2.50
N ARG A 83 25.36 -29.93 2.64
CA ARG A 83 25.96 -29.32 3.83
C ARG A 83 25.49 -27.87 4.05
N ASP A 84 25.87 -27.30 5.20
CA ASP A 84 25.70 -25.88 5.55
C ASP A 84 24.21 -25.44 5.60
N TRP A 85 23.33 -26.31 6.06
CA TRP A 85 21.90 -26.05 6.21
C TRP A 85 21.51 -25.47 7.58
N SER A 86 22.38 -25.63 8.58
CA SER A 86 22.21 -25.11 9.93
C SER A 86 23.33 -24.12 10.24
N HIS A 87 22.96 -22.89 10.49
CA HIS A 87 23.90 -21.78 10.64
C HIS A 87 24.14 -21.45 12.11
N HIS A 88 25.33 -20.83 12.38
CA HIS A 88 25.72 -20.32 13.69
C HIS A 88 26.46 -18.98 13.57
N PHE A 89 25.67 -17.89 13.54
CA PHE A 89 26.23 -16.55 13.35
C PHE A 89 26.70 -15.94 14.67
N THR A 90 27.94 -15.43 14.68
CA THR A 90 28.50 -14.67 15.79
C THR A 90 28.77 -13.23 15.34
N VAL A 91 28.38 -12.27 16.16
CA VAL A 91 28.62 -10.84 15.91
C VAL A 91 30.10 -10.57 15.80
N ARG A 92 30.53 -10.09 14.63
CA ARG A 92 31.91 -9.63 14.39
C ARG A 92 32.05 -8.14 14.68
N SER A 93 31.06 -7.34 14.32
CA SER A 93 31.06 -5.89 14.53
C SER A 93 29.67 -5.32 14.65
N SER A 94 29.59 -4.20 15.35
CA SER A 94 28.36 -3.37 15.39
C SER A 94 28.75 -1.92 15.20
N GLN A 95 27.90 -1.19 14.47
CA GLN A 95 28.06 0.26 14.27
C GLN A 95 26.73 0.95 14.60
N LEU A 96 26.79 1.90 15.54
CA LEU A 96 25.67 2.76 15.90
C LEU A 96 25.91 4.16 15.33
N ASP A 97 24.94 4.66 14.58
CA ASP A 97 24.90 6.01 14.02
C ASP A 97 23.51 6.62 14.23
N GLY A 98 23.40 7.54 15.19
CA GLY A 98 22.11 8.10 15.60
C GLY A 98 21.13 7.02 16.05
N ASN A 99 19.98 6.94 15.39
CA ASN A 99 18.95 5.92 15.60
C ASN A 99 19.03 4.75 14.59
N THR A 100 20.22 4.50 14.05
CA THR A 100 20.51 3.37 13.16
C THR A 100 21.62 2.51 13.77
N VAL A 101 21.40 1.20 13.85
CA VAL A 101 22.45 0.25 14.21
C VAL A 101 22.57 -0.83 13.15
N THR A 102 23.79 -1.17 12.79
CA THR A 102 24.13 -2.26 11.88
C THR A 102 24.97 -3.30 12.61
N TYR A 103 24.54 -4.55 12.55
CA TYR A 103 25.28 -5.70 13.06
C TYR A 103 25.78 -6.52 11.88
N VAL A 104 27.08 -6.86 11.89
CA VAL A 104 27.67 -7.81 10.96
C VAL A 104 28.03 -9.06 11.75
N SER A 105 27.52 -10.21 11.33
CA SER A 105 27.78 -11.51 11.96
C SER A 105 28.33 -12.50 10.93
N ILE A 106 29.14 -13.43 11.41
CA ILE A 106 29.80 -14.45 10.57
C ILE A 106 29.49 -15.84 11.10
N ASP A 107 29.17 -16.74 10.19
CA ASP A 107 29.30 -18.18 10.36
C ASP A 107 30.60 -18.61 9.67
N ALA A 108 31.63 -18.91 10.45
CA ALA A 108 32.96 -19.27 9.92
C ALA A 108 32.99 -20.66 9.29
N GLU A 109 32.12 -21.58 9.75
CA GLU A 109 32.04 -22.94 9.21
C GLU A 109 31.31 -22.97 7.88
N ALA A 110 30.17 -22.29 7.82
CA ALA A 110 29.39 -22.13 6.58
C ALA A 110 29.98 -21.11 5.61
N GLU A 111 31.03 -20.37 6.01
CA GLU A 111 31.65 -19.29 5.24
C GLU A 111 30.60 -18.28 4.73
N LEU A 112 29.71 -17.83 5.65
CA LEU A 112 28.66 -16.85 5.36
C LEU A 112 28.83 -15.62 6.26
N GLU A 113 28.57 -14.45 5.69
CA GLU A 113 28.40 -13.20 6.42
C GLU A 113 26.96 -12.73 6.31
N VAL A 114 26.39 -12.26 7.42
CA VAL A 114 25.07 -11.65 7.45
C VAL A 114 25.14 -10.25 8.04
N GLU A 115 24.37 -9.34 7.47
CA GLU A 115 24.19 -7.99 7.96
C GLU A 115 22.72 -7.77 8.34
N ALA A 116 22.48 -7.17 9.51
CA ALA A 116 21.16 -6.64 9.88
C ALA A 116 21.28 -5.18 10.26
N ARG A 117 20.49 -4.32 9.60
CA ARG A 117 20.42 -2.90 9.86
C ARG A 117 19.04 -2.56 10.41
N PHE A 118 19.02 -1.99 11.61
CA PHE A 118 17.82 -1.44 12.26
C PHE A 118 17.89 0.08 12.20
N GLU A 119 16.86 0.70 11.65
CA GLU A 119 16.70 2.16 11.59
C GLU A 119 15.38 2.54 12.23
N LEU A 120 15.43 3.25 13.36
CA LEU A 120 14.24 3.85 13.96
C LEU A 120 14.06 5.28 13.46
N THR A 121 13.11 5.48 12.56
CA THR A 121 12.88 6.77 11.90
C THR A 121 12.41 7.84 12.89
N GLU A 122 12.46 9.11 12.48
CA GLU A 122 11.95 10.24 13.27
C GLU A 122 10.46 10.11 13.61
N GLN A 123 9.71 9.34 12.84
CA GLN A 123 8.28 9.09 13.05
C GLN A 123 8.02 7.88 13.97
N GLY A 124 9.07 7.20 14.45
CA GLY A 124 8.96 6.01 15.28
C GLY A 124 8.58 4.74 14.52
N VAL A 125 8.85 4.69 13.23
CA VAL A 125 8.74 3.49 12.40
C VAL A 125 10.09 2.80 12.37
N LEU A 126 10.12 1.48 12.59
CA LEU A 126 11.33 0.67 12.53
C LEU A 126 11.47 0.05 11.14
N LYS A 127 12.61 0.28 10.48
CA LYS A 127 12.98 -0.42 9.25
C LYS A 127 14.05 -1.45 9.56
N LEU A 128 13.84 -2.68 9.12
CA LEU A 128 14.78 -3.79 9.25
C LEU A 128 15.17 -4.29 7.86
N SER A 129 16.46 -4.15 7.53
CA SER A 129 17.05 -4.65 6.30
C SER A 129 18.07 -5.73 6.61
N GLN A 130 18.10 -6.79 5.83
CA GLN A 130 19.04 -7.91 6.02
C GLN A 130 19.73 -8.29 4.70
N LYS A 131 20.96 -8.76 4.81
CA LYS A 131 21.74 -9.29 3.68
C LYS A 131 22.46 -10.56 4.10
N VAL A 132 22.69 -11.45 3.13
CA VAL A 132 23.59 -12.60 3.28
C VAL A 132 24.59 -12.60 2.15
N THR A 133 25.87 -12.77 2.48
CA THR A 133 26.99 -12.82 1.55
C THR A 133 27.68 -14.18 1.64
N ASN A 134 27.89 -14.83 0.49
CA ASN A 134 28.66 -16.07 0.42
C ASN A 134 30.16 -15.75 0.38
N LEU A 135 30.88 -16.01 1.46
CA LEU A 135 32.34 -15.85 1.54
C LEU A 135 33.10 -17.09 1.04
N GLY A 136 32.42 -18.23 0.91
CA GLY A 136 32.99 -19.48 0.45
C GLY A 136 33.24 -19.51 -1.07
N LEU A 137 33.98 -20.50 -1.53
CA LEU A 137 34.32 -20.66 -2.94
C LEU A 137 33.21 -21.37 -3.76
N SER A 138 32.40 -22.20 -3.10
CA SER A 138 31.28 -22.92 -3.76
C SER A 138 29.99 -22.11 -3.63
N GLU A 139 29.11 -22.31 -4.61
CA GLU A 139 27.80 -21.67 -4.64
C GLU A 139 26.96 -22.01 -3.38
N PHE A 140 26.20 -21.02 -2.89
CA PHE A 140 25.26 -21.16 -1.79
C PHE A 140 23.87 -20.79 -2.28
N THR A 141 22.91 -21.71 -2.15
CA THR A 141 21.51 -21.47 -2.49
C THR A 141 20.79 -20.86 -1.31
N VAL A 142 20.18 -19.69 -1.51
CA VAL A 142 19.30 -19.04 -0.54
C VAL A 142 17.86 -19.47 -0.83
N GLU A 143 17.23 -20.13 0.14
CA GLU A 143 15.81 -20.49 0.04
C GLU A 143 14.90 -19.46 0.70
N SER A 144 15.36 -18.82 1.79
CA SER A 144 14.69 -17.68 2.42
C SER A 144 15.63 -16.89 3.32
N LEU A 145 15.32 -15.58 3.44
CA LEU A 145 15.85 -14.69 4.46
C LEU A 145 14.68 -13.85 4.99
N THR A 146 14.05 -14.36 6.07
CA THR A 146 12.85 -13.76 6.65
C THR A 146 13.21 -12.94 7.88
N SER A 147 12.80 -11.69 7.94
CA SER A 147 13.01 -10.83 9.11
C SER A 147 11.96 -11.11 10.17
N TYR A 148 12.38 -11.30 11.42
CA TYR A 148 11.50 -11.53 12.57
C TYR A 148 11.68 -10.47 13.64
N LEU A 149 10.56 -10.07 14.26
CA LEU A 149 10.52 -9.21 15.44
C LEU A 149 9.62 -9.84 16.51
N PRO A 150 10.08 -9.87 17.78
CA PRO A 150 9.25 -10.35 18.87
C PRO A 150 8.10 -9.37 19.13
N VAL A 151 6.98 -9.89 19.55
CA VAL A 151 5.87 -9.10 20.12
C VAL A 151 5.53 -9.65 21.50
N PRO A 152 4.99 -8.83 22.42
CA PRO A 152 4.69 -9.29 23.76
C PRO A 152 3.75 -10.51 23.76
N ASP A 153 3.92 -11.38 24.75
CA ASP A 153 3.14 -12.62 24.92
C ASP A 153 1.66 -12.34 25.26
N TYR A 154 1.33 -11.14 25.76
CA TYR A 154 -0.05 -10.69 25.96
C TYR A 154 -0.78 -10.25 24.70
N THR A 155 -0.14 -10.25 23.52
CA THR A 155 -0.85 -10.05 22.26
C THR A 155 -1.87 -11.17 22.03
N LYS A 156 -3.08 -10.79 21.61
CA LYS A 156 -4.22 -11.71 21.51
C LYS A 156 -4.66 -11.98 20.10
N ASP A 157 -4.68 -10.96 19.26
CA ASP A 157 -5.31 -11.02 17.96
C ASP A 157 -4.31 -10.73 16.83
N ILE A 158 -4.56 -11.35 15.69
CA ILE A 158 -4.00 -10.98 14.40
C ILE A 158 -5.09 -10.23 13.65
N LEU A 159 -4.75 -9.09 13.07
CA LEU A 159 -5.52 -8.46 12.02
C LEU A 159 -4.69 -8.48 10.73
N ASP A 160 -5.26 -9.06 9.69
CA ASP A 160 -4.71 -9.00 8.34
C ASP A 160 -5.82 -8.75 7.31
N PHE A 161 -5.48 -8.78 6.03
CA PHE A 161 -6.40 -8.45 4.95
C PHE A 161 -6.39 -9.52 3.89
N HIS A 162 -7.56 -9.75 3.32
CA HIS A 162 -7.73 -10.58 2.13
C HIS A 162 -8.49 -9.81 1.07
N GLY A 163 -8.70 -10.41 -0.08
CA GLY A 163 -9.51 -9.78 -1.12
C GLY A 163 -9.49 -10.56 -2.42
N ARG A 164 -10.01 -9.92 -3.41
CA ARG A 164 -10.00 -10.33 -4.81
C ARG A 164 -10.15 -9.10 -5.68
N TRP A 165 -10.00 -9.24 -6.96
CA TRP A 165 -10.35 -8.20 -7.93
C TRP A 165 -11.72 -7.57 -7.63
N MET A 166 -11.80 -6.24 -7.59
CA MET A 166 -12.97 -5.42 -7.23
C MET A 166 -13.48 -5.56 -5.78
N ARG A 167 -12.73 -6.24 -4.89
CA ARG A 167 -13.03 -6.35 -3.46
C ARG A 167 -11.75 -6.53 -2.66
N GLU A 168 -10.85 -5.60 -2.79
CA GLU A 168 -9.53 -5.61 -2.18
C GLU A 168 -9.60 -5.26 -0.68
N ARG A 169 -8.62 -5.71 0.08
CA ARG A 169 -8.33 -5.33 1.47
C ARG A 169 -9.50 -5.45 2.44
N GLN A 170 -10.18 -6.58 2.39
CA GLN A 170 -11.20 -6.90 3.38
C GLN A 170 -10.51 -7.36 4.69
N PRO A 171 -10.87 -6.79 5.86
CA PRO A 171 -10.23 -7.15 7.11
C PRO A 171 -10.65 -8.54 7.57
N GLN A 172 -9.70 -9.28 8.14
CA GLN A 172 -9.98 -10.49 8.91
C GLN A 172 -9.22 -10.46 10.22
N ARG A 173 -9.89 -10.79 11.30
CA ARG A 173 -9.36 -10.80 12.66
C ARG A 173 -9.50 -12.20 13.26
N GLN A 174 -8.44 -12.68 13.91
CA GLN A 174 -8.42 -13.97 14.56
C GLN A 174 -7.51 -14.00 15.77
N GLU A 175 -7.74 -14.94 16.68
CA GLU A 175 -6.94 -15.14 17.87
C GLU A 175 -5.56 -15.72 17.54
N ILE A 176 -4.50 -15.24 18.21
CA ILE A 176 -3.16 -15.83 18.18
C ILE A 176 -3.18 -17.13 18.98
N ARG A 177 -2.94 -18.26 18.33
CA ARG A 177 -2.83 -19.59 18.94
C ARG A 177 -1.41 -20.14 18.81
N VAL A 178 -1.08 -21.16 19.57
CA VAL A 178 0.18 -21.90 19.38
C VAL A 178 0.21 -22.48 17.96
N GLY A 179 1.29 -22.19 17.23
CA GLY A 179 1.44 -22.48 15.83
C GLY A 179 1.68 -21.21 15.02
N THR A 180 1.60 -21.32 13.70
CA THR A 180 1.91 -20.24 12.77
C THR A 180 0.69 -19.89 11.93
N TRP A 181 0.31 -18.61 11.96
CA TRP A 181 -0.57 -18.03 10.94
C TRP A 181 0.30 -17.42 9.83
N LEU A 182 0.25 -18.01 8.66
CA LEU A 182 1.07 -17.65 7.50
C LEU A 182 0.20 -17.14 6.36
N ARG A 183 0.59 -15.99 5.79
CA ARG A 183 0.05 -15.43 4.55
C ARG A 183 1.16 -15.43 3.50
N GLU A 184 0.94 -16.11 2.39
CA GLU A 184 1.85 -16.08 1.25
C GLU A 184 1.15 -15.50 0.01
N GLY A 185 1.81 -14.54 -0.66
CA GLY A 185 1.47 -14.05 -1.98
C GLY A 185 2.34 -14.75 -3.02
N ARG A 186 1.72 -15.40 -4.02
CA ARG A 186 2.41 -16.19 -5.06
C ARG A 186 2.00 -15.80 -6.48
N GLU A 187 1.51 -14.58 -6.64
CA GLU A 187 1.04 -14.06 -7.94
C GLU A 187 2.15 -13.40 -8.77
N GLY A 188 3.41 -13.38 -8.27
CA GLY A 188 4.51 -12.66 -8.88
C GLY A 188 4.40 -11.13 -8.76
N ARG A 189 3.37 -10.69 -8.08
CA ARG A 189 3.08 -9.31 -7.66
C ARG A 189 2.49 -9.36 -6.26
N THR A 190 2.19 -8.20 -5.67
CA THR A 190 1.58 -8.13 -4.32
C THR A 190 0.28 -8.94 -4.25
N GLY A 191 -0.62 -8.79 -5.25
CA GLY A 191 -1.90 -9.52 -5.31
C GLY A 191 -3.06 -8.77 -4.66
N HIS A 192 -4.29 -9.11 -5.08
CA HIS A 192 -5.52 -8.53 -4.50
C HIS A 192 -5.84 -9.11 -3.12
N ASP A 193 -5.40 -10.33 -2.85
CA ASP A 193 -5.60 -11.05 -1.59
C ASP A 193 -4.45 -10.84 -0.59
N ALA A 194 -3.43 -10.06 -0.97
CA ALA A 194 -2.28 -9.81 -0.11
C ALA A 194 -2.64 -8.94 1.08
N THR A 195 -2.06 -9.28 2.21
CA THR A 195 -2.04 -8.37 3.36
C THR A 195 -0.94 -7.33 3.16
N THR A 196 -1.31 -6.06 3.00
CA THR A 196 -0.36 -4.95 2.87
C THR A 196 0.35 -4.67 4.19
N ILE A 197 -0.29 -5.00 5.30
CA ILE A 197 0.25 -4.96 6.67
C ILE A 197 -0.45 -6.04 7.48
N GLN A 198 0.30 -6.71 8.35
CA GLN A 198 -0.22 -7.64 9.34
C GLN A 198 -0.01 -7.05 10.73
N PHE A 199 -1.02 -7.10 11.59
CA PHE A 199 -0.92 -6.63 12.97
C PHE A 199 -1.01 -7.78 13.95
N ALA A 200 -0.15 -7.77 14.98
CA ALA A 200 -0.39 -8.42 16.25
C ALA A 200 -0.93 -7.36 17.23
N MET A 201 -2.00 -7.66 17.95
CA MET A 201 -2.75 -6.68 18.71
C MET A 201 -2.96 -7.14 20.14
N ALA A 202 -2.91 -6.22 21.11
CA ALA A 202 -3.38 -6.47 22.46
C ALA A 202 -4.90 -6.68 22.47
N GLU A 203 -5.41 -7.27 23.56
CA GLU A 203 -6.83 -7.53 23.71
C GLU A 203 -7.66 -6.23 23.56
N SER A 204 -8.76 -6.32 22.83
CA SER A 204 -9.69 -5.20 22.59
C SER A 204 -9.10 -3.99 21.87
N SER A 205 -7.96 -4.14 21.19
CA SER A 205 -7.42 -3.05 20.34
C SER A 205 -8.33 -2.79 19.15
N THR A 206 -8.46 -1.50 18.80
CA THR A 206 -9.37 -0.98 17.76
C THR A 206 -8.66 0.04 16.89
N PHE A 207 -9.38 0.86 16.12
CA PHE A 207 -8.79 1.99 15.44
C PHE A 207 -8.27 3.08 16.37
N GLU A 208 -8.98 3.35 17.49
CA GLU A 208 -8.70 4.44 18.41
C GLU A 208 -7.94 4.02 19.67
N HIS A 209 -7.94 2.74 20.03
CA HIS A 209 -7.48 2.25 21.32
C HIS A 209 -6.64 0.99 21.24
N GLY A 210 -5.78 0.81 22.23
CA GLY A 210 -4.98 -0.39 22.45
C GLY A 210 -3.62 -0.37 21.81
N GLU A 211 -2.81 -1.36 22.13
CA GLU A 211 -1.46 -1.52 21.58
C GLU A 211 -1.49 -2.41 20.35
N VAL A 212 -0.82 -1.97 19.31
CA VAL A 212 -0.70 -2.69 18.03
C VAL A 212 0.74 -2.70 17.55
N TRP A 213 1.17 -3.83 17.02
CA TRP A 213 2.44 -4.05 16.35
C TRP A 213 2.14 -4.46 14.91
N GLY A 214 2.52 -3.62 13.97
CA GLY A 214 2.26 -3.85 12.54
C GLY A 214 3.55 -4.17 11.79
N LEU A 215 3.46 -5.06 10.80
CA LEU A 215 4.57 -5.48 9.94
C LEU A 215 4.15 -5.46 8.48
N SER A 216 4.90 -4.75 7.64
CA SER A 216 4.71 -4.64 6.19
C SER A 216 6.02 -4.94 5.48
N LEU A 217 5.94 -5.53 4.29
CA LEU A 217 7.11 -5.81 3.45
C LEU A 217 7.19 -4.78 2.31
N ALA A 218 8.35 -4.16 2.13
CA ALA A 218 8.61 -3.26 1.00
C ALA A 218 9.05 -4.07 -0.23
N TRP A 219 8.08 -4.76 -0.85
CA TRP A 219 8.32 -5.62 -2.01
C TRP A 219 7.07 -5.83 -2.84
N SER A 220 7.22 -5.80 -4.16
CA SER A 220 6.10 -5.94 -5.11
C SER A 220 6.04 -7.31 -5.80
N GLY A 221 6.72 -8.32 -5.25
CA GLY A 221 6.74 -9.69 -5.78
C GLY A 221 6.13 -10.72 -4.81
N ASN A 222 6.51 -11.98 -5.01
CA ASN A 222 6.12 -13.04 -4.09
C ASN A 222 6.59 -12.72 -2.67
N SER A 223 5.71 -12.90 -1.71
CA SER A 223 5.95 -12.49 -0.33
C SER A 223 5.40 -13.48 0.68
N ARG A 224 5.93 -13.44 1.90
CA ARG A 224 5.36 -14.14 3.06
C ARG A 224 5.32 -13.20 4.26
N GLN A 225 4.24 -13.29 5.03
CA GLN A 225 4.07 -12.61 6.31
C GLN A 225 3.45 -13.60 7.30
N LEU A 226 3.92 -13.60 8.53
CA LEU A 226 3.46 -14.56 9.51
C LEU A 226 3.44 -14.01 10.93
N VAL A 227 2.60 -14.61 11.76
CA VAL A 227 2.63 -14.52 13.22
C VAL A 227 2.76 -15.92 13.77
N GLU A 228 3.78 -16.16 14.58
CA GLU A 228 4.04 -17.44 15.21
C GLU A 228 4.03 -17.29 16.73
N ARG A 229 3.32 -18.22 17.40
CA ARG A 229 3.47 -18.46 18.84
C ARG A 229 4.03 -19.86 19.03
N THR A 230 5.24 -19.94 19.53
CA THR A 230 5.91 -21.22 19.78
C THR A 230 5.32 -21.94 20.99
N ALA A 231 5.59 -23.25 21.13
CA ALA A 231 5.18 -24.05 22.29
C ALA A 231 5.76 -23.52 23.62
N ILE A 232 6.88 -22.80 23.58
CA ILE A 232 7.46 -22.13 24.78
C ILE A 232 6.80 -20.79 25.10
N GLY A 233 5.71 -20.40 24.39
CA GLY A 233 4.93 -19.19 24.65
C GLY A 233 5.47 -17.91 24.01
N ARG A 234 6.58 -17.93 23.28
CA ARG A 234 7.13 -16.74 22.62
C ARG A 234 6.34 -16.45 21.34
N THR A 235 6.01 -15.18 21.17
CA THR A 235 5.29 -14.70 19.99
C THR A 235 6.18 -13.79 19.16
N SER A 236 6.18 -13.99 17.85
CA SER A 236 6.93 -13.17 16.90
C SER A 236 6.14 -12.94 15.62
N MET A 237 6.42 -11.83 14.96
CA MET A 237 5.97 -11.53 13.60
C MET A 237 7.15 -11.68 12.65
N GLY A 238 6.89 -12.15 11.43
CA GLY A 238 7.90 -12.28 10.39
C GLY A 238 7.40 -11.80 9.04
N ALA A 239 8.30 -11.26 8.22
CA ALA A 239 8.04 -10.94 6.83
C ALA A 239 9.30 -11.13 5.98
N GLY A 240 9.11 -11.53 4.73
CA GLY A 240 10.19 -11.71 3.77
C GLY A 240 9.69 -11.98 2.36
N GLU A 241 10.60 -11.90 1.42
CA GLU A 241 10.38 -12.37 0.06
C GLU A 241 10.17 -13.89 0.05
N LEU A 242 9.24 -14.37 -0.75
CA LEU A 242 9.06 -15.78 -1.01
C LEU A 242 9.84 -16.13 -2.26
N LEU A 243 11.04 -16.67 -2.09
CA LEU A 243 11.87 -17.15 -3.17
C LEU A 243 11.33 -18.49 -3.71
N LEU A 244 11.39 -18.66 -5.02
CA LEU A 244 11.15 -19.94 -5.67
C LEU A 244 12.43 -20.78 -5.65
N ALA A 245 12.31 -22.06 -5.95
CA ALA A 245 13.46 -22.97 -5.94
C ALA A 245 14.60 -22.47 -6.86
N ASP A 246 15.80 -22.42 -6.31
CA ASP A 246 17.03 -21.98 -7.00
C ASP A 246 16.95 -20.57 -7.62
N GLU A 247 16.03 -19.71 -7.15
CA GLU A 247 15.89 -18.35 -7.65
C GLU A 247 17.10 -17.47 -7.27
N VAL A 248 17.68 -17.73 -6.09
CA VAL A 248 18.89 -17.03 -5.62
C VAL A 248 19.99 -18.05 -5.30
N ILE A 249 21.01 -18.07 -6.13
CA ILE A 249 22.25 -18.86 -5.94
C ILE A 249 23.40 -17.88 -5.89
N LEU A 250 24.08 -17.81 -4.75
CA LEU A 250 25.21 -16.89 -4.53
C LEU A 250 26.53 -17.55 -4.86
N LYS A 251 27.24 -17.03 -5.82
CA LYS A 251 28.66 -17.34 -6.07
C LYS A 251 29.54 -16.73 -4.98
N SER A 252 30.85 -17.04 -5.03
CA SER A 252 31.81 -16.46 -4.09
C SER A 252 31.74 -14.91 -4.12
N ASN A 253 31.59 -14.31 -2.93
CA ASN A 253 31.45 -12.88 -2.68
C ASN A 253 30.17 -12.23 -3.27
N GLU A 254 29.20 -13.01 -3.73
CA GLU A 254 27.90 -12.48 -4.09
C GLU A 254 27.01 -12.32 -2.84
N THR A 255 26.15 -11.32 -2.90
CA THR A 255 25.27 -10.93 -1.79
C THR A 255 23.79 -10.95 -2.25
N TYR A 256 22.94 -11.55 -1.43
CA TYR A 256 21.49 -11.37 -1.51
C TYR A 256 21.05 -10.36 -0.45
N ALA A 257 20.37 -9.31 -0.88
CA ALA A 257 19.68 -8.35 -0.01
C ALA A 257 18.19 -8.65 0.00
N ALA A 258 17.65 -9.01 1.17
CA ALA A 258 16.22 -9.20 1.34
C ALA A 258 15.49 -7.85 1.30
N PRO A 259 14.24 -7.81 0.85
CA PRO A 259 13.41 -6.62 0.93
C PRO A 259 13.27 -6.09 2.36
N THR A 260 13.21 -4.76 2.50
CA THR A 260 13.10 -4.11 3.81
C THR A 260 11.75 -4.41 4.45
N VAL A 261 11.78 -4.80 5.71
CA VAL A 261 10.60 -4.91 6.56
C VAL A 261 10.37 -3.58 7.25
N VAL A 262 9.16 -3.06 7.17
CA VAL A 262 8.69 -1.83 7.81
C VAL A 262 7.78 -2.21 8.95
N ALA A 263 8.20 -1.90 10.17
CA ALA A 263 7.53 -2.28 11.41
C ALA A 263 7.05 -1.05 12.16
N VAL A 264 5.82 -1.08 12.68
CA VAL A 264 5.22 0.04 13.38
C VAL A 264 4.58 -0.42 14.68
N TYR A 265 4.83 0.35 15.74
CA TYR A 265 4.16 0.22 17.03
C TYR A 265 3.31 1.45 17.32
N ALA A 266 2.13 1.25 17.90
CA ALA A 266 1.30 2.31 18.45
C ALA A 266 0.56 1.83 19.71
N ASN A 267 0.27 2.77 20.62
CA ASN A 267 -0.52 2.52 21.83
C ASN A 267 -1.86 3.26 21.84
N ASP A 268 -2.18 3.88 20.73
CA ASP A 268 -3.41 4.61 20.44
C ASP A 268 -4.15 3.99 19.23
N GLY A 269 -4.06 2.67 19.08
CA GLY A 269 -4.77 1.90 18.09
C GLY A 269 -4.15 1.90 16.71
N ILE A 270 -4.91 1.36 15.74
CA ILE A 270 -4.47 1.24 14.34
C ILE A 270 -4.27 2.62 13.71
N ASP A 271 -5.06 3.63 14.08
CA ASP A 271 -4.90 5.00 13.57
C ASP A 271 -3.58 5.63 14.04
N GLY A 272 -3.10 5.31 15.24
CA GLY A 272 -1.77 5.68 15.70
C GLY A 272 -0.67 5.10 14.81
N ALA A 273 -0.76 3.81 14.50
CA ALA A 273 0.17 3.16 13.58
C ALA A 273 0.08 3.75 12.16
N SER A 274 -1.14 3.93 11.64
CA SER A 274 -1.40 4.58 10.34
C SER A 274 -0.77 5.97 10.26
N HIS A 275 -0.93 6.79 11.32
CA HIS A 275 -0.36 8.14 11.37
C HIS A 275 1.17 8.12 11.28
N ARG A 276 1.85 7.19 11.97
CA ARG A 276 3.31 7.04 11.89
C ARG A 276 3.77 6.68 10.48
N LEU A 277 3.09 5.71 9.84
CA LEU A 277 3.38 5.30 8.46
C LEU A 277 3.17 6.45 7.48
N HIS A 278 2.03 7.16 7.55
CA HIS A 278 1.76 8.33 6.70
C HIS A 278 2.81 9.43 6.89
N SER A 279 3.18 9.72 8.14
CA SER A 279 4.20 10.75 8.43
C SER A 279 5.57 10.36 7.87
N MET A 280 5.96 9.07 7.96
CA MET A 280 7.19 8.56 7.35
C MET A 280 7.17 8.70 5.84
N LEU A 281 6.06 8.33 5.20
CA LEU A 281 5.93 8.40 3.74
C LEU A 281 5.89 9.84 3.24
N ARG A 282 5.23 10.76 3.95
CA ARG A 282 5.19 12.20 3.64
C ARG A 282 6.54 12.88 3.83
N ALA A 283 7.39 12.38 4.72
CA ALA A 283 8.73 12.91 4.95
C ALA A 283 9.73 12.59 3.82
N ARG A 284 9.37 11.74 2.85
CA ARG A 284 10.24 11.41 1.72
C ARG A 284 10.44 12.65 0.83
N PRO A 285 11.67 12.97 0.43
CA PRO A 285 11.92 14.09 -0.49
C PRO A 285 11.15 13.98 -1.82
N THR A 286 10.93 12.74 -2.28
CA THR A 286 10.22 12.43 -3.53
C THR A 286 8.69 12.42 -3.40
N HIS A 287 8.13 12.75 -2.21
CA HIS A 287 6.68 12.73 -2.04
C HIS A 287 6.01 13.75 -2.97
N PRO A 288 5.01 13.34 -3.79
CA PRO A 288 4.49 14.18 -4.87
C PRO A 288 3.89 15.53 -4.40
N THR A 289 3.34 15.58 -3.18
CA THR A 289 2.78 16.84 -2.63
C THR A 289 3.84 17.87 -2.25
N ASN A 290 5.13 17.50 -2.19
CA ASN A 290 6.22 18.43 -2.02
C ASN A 290 6.46 19.26 -3.29
N VAL A 291 6.04 18.79 -4.45
CA VAL A 291 6.17 19.47 -5.74
C VAL A 291 4.95 20.33 -6.03
N ARG A 292 3.75 19.78 -5.90
CA ARG A 292 2.49 20.46 -6.20
C ARG A 292 1.29 19.77 -5.56
N PRO A 293 0.14 20.46 -5.43
CA PRO A 293 -1.11 19.81 -5.05
C PRO A 293 -1.49 18.72 -6.07
N ARG A 294 -2.06 17.61 -5.58
CA ARG A 294 -2.50 16.51 -6.46
C ARG A 294 -3.64 16.94 -7.38
N PRO A 295 -3.51 16.83 -8.71
CA PRO A 295 -4.52 17.32 -9.66
C PRO A 295 -5.78 16.47 -9.64
N VAL A 296 -6.96 17.09 -9.81
CA VAL A 296 -8.21 16.37 -10.05
C VAL A 296 -8.14 15.71 -11.42
N THR A 297 -8.30 14.38 -11.48
CA THR A 297 -8.08 13.57 -12.68
C THR A 297 -9.40 13.09 -13.28
N LEU A 298 -9.57 13.20 -14.59
CA LEU A 298 -10.56 12.43 -15.35
C LEU A 298 -9.84 11.27 -16.05
N ASN A 299 -10.23 10.03 -15.76
CA ASN A 299 -9.86 8.87 -16.56
C ASN A 299 -11.05 8.52 -17.48
N VAL A 300 -10.76 8.23 -18.75
CA VAL A 300 -11.83 8.03 -19.76
C VAL A 300 -12.27 6.58 -19.91
N TRP A 301 -11.71 5.62 -19.13
CA TRP A 301 -12.00 4.20 -19.30
C TRP A 301 -13.52 3.91 -19.25
N GLU A 302 -14.19 4.23 -18.16
CA GLU A 302 -15.64 4.00 -18.05
C GLU A 302 -16.50 4.95 -18.91
N ALA A 303 -15.90 5.95 -19.58
CA ALA A 303 -16.59 6.85 -20.49
C ALA A 303 -16.63 6.32 -21.93
N VAL A 304 -15.57 5.69 -22.41
CA VAL A 304 -15.43 5.31 -23.84
C VAL A 304 -14.95 3.87 -24.06
N TYR A 305 -14.34 3.22 -23.05
CA TYR A 305 -13.67 1.94 -23.21
C TYR A 305 -12.71 1.96 -24.42
N PHE A 306 -12.86 1.04 -25.38
CA PHE A 306 -12.08 0.97 -26.61
C PHE A 306 -12.58 1.87 -27.75
N ASP A 307 -13.68 2.60 -27.55
CA ASP A 307 -14.28 3.46 -28.58
C ASP A 307 -13.64 4.86 -28.54
N HIS A 308 -12.41 4.92 -29.06
CA HIS A 308 -11.65 6.17 -29.12
C HIS A 308 -12.03 6.98 -30.36
N ASP A 309 -13.00 7.88 -30.20
CA ASP A 309 -13.39 8.89 -31.17
C ASP A 309 -12.85 10.27 -30.77
N TYR A 310 -12.20 10.97 -31.69
CA TYR A 310 -11.60 12.27 -31.40
C TYR A 310 -12.63 13.30 -30.93
N ASP A 311 -13.77 13.41 -31.63
CA ASP A 311 -14.77 14.45 -31.36
C ASP A 311 -15.42 14.20 -29.99
N LYS A 312 -15.67 12.95 -29.64
CA LYS A 312 -16.16 12.56 -28.31
C LYS A 312 -15.14 12.85 -27.20
N LEU A 313 -13.88 12.49 -27.38
CA LEU A 313 -12.82 12.76 -26.42
C LEU A 313 -12.52 14.26 -26.29
N ALA A 314 -12.60 15.03 -27.38
CA ALA A 314 -12.49 16.48 -27.33
C ALA A 314 -13.63 17.12 -26.54
N ALA A 315 -14.88 16.66 -26.74
CA ALA A 315 -16.04 17.10 -25.97
C ALA A 315 -15.94 16.74 -24.49
N LEU A 316 -15.41 15.54 -24.16
CA LEU A 316 -15.10 15.14 -22.78
C LEU A 316 -14.07 16.07 -22.15
N ALA A 317 -13.02 16.48 -22.87
CA ALA A 317 -12.02 17.42 -22.37
C ALA A 317 -12.63 18.81 -22.07
N ASP A 318 -13.52 19.31 -22.94
CA ASP A 318 -14.25 20.57 -22.70
C ASP A 318 -15.12 20.47 -21.44
N ALA A 319 -15.91 19.38 -21.30
CA ALA A 319 -16.77 19.14 -20.15
C ALA A 319 -15.96 18.98 -18.85
N ALA A 320 -14.81 18.32 -18.92
CA ALA A 320 -13.88 18.16 -17.79
C ALA A 320 -13.31 19.51 -17.32
N ALA A 321 -12.91 20.36 -18.26
CA ALA A 321 -12.41 21.71 -17.95
C ALA A 321 -13.50 22.58 -17.30
N GLU A 322 -14.74 22.52 -17.79
CA GLU A 322 -15.88 23.26 -17.25
C GLU A 322 -16.11 22.94 -15.75
N ILE A 323 -16.03 21.67 -15.36
CA ILE A 323 -16.23 21.26 -13.97
C ILE A 323 -14.98 21.39 -13.10
N GLY A 324 -13.83 21.79 -13.67
CA GLY A 324 -12.62 22.07 -12.95
C GLY A 324 -11.68 20.87 -12.76
N VAL A 325 -11.76 19.85 -13.60
CA VAL A 325 -10.71 18.81 -13.73
C VAL A 325 -9.38 19.47 -14.10
N GLU A 326 -8.25 18.85 -13.72
CA GLU A 326 -6.90 19.38 -13.93
C GLU A 326 -6.05 18.44 -14.80
N ARG A 327 -6.44 17.15 -14.91
CA ARG A 327 -5.74 16.13 -15.71
C ARG A 327 -6.72 15.24 -16.45
N PHE A 328 -6.47 15.00 -17.72
CA PHE A 328 -7.21 14.10 -18.60
C PHE A 328 -6.35 12.90 -18.95
N VAL A 329 -6.82 11.67 -18.67
CA VAL A 329 -6.05 10.44 -18.91
C VAL A 329 -6.77 9.60 -19.96
N LEU A 330 -6.12 9.43 -21.13
CA LEU A 330 -6.54 8.49 -22.16
C LEU A 330 -6.10 7.07 -21.73
N ASP A 331 -7.09 6.20 -21.52
CA ASP A 331 -6.90 4.83 -21.05
C ASP A 331 -6.64 3.85 -22.22
N ASP A 332 -6.81 2.54 -22.02
CA ASP A 332 -6.55 1.46 -22.95
C ASP A 332 -7.26 1.62 -24.31
N GLY A 333 -6.58 1.30 -25.42
CA GLY A 333 -7.18 1.28 -26.77
C GLY A 333 -6.52 2.19 -27.82
N TRP A 334 -5.52 2.99 -27.48
CA TRP A 334 -4.90 3.98 -28.35
C TRP A 334 -3.84 3.43 -29.31
N PHE A 335 -3.31 2.22 -29.09
CA PHE A 335 -2.11 1.67 -29.72
C PHE A 335 -2.39 0.46 -30.63
N GLY A 336 -1.48 0.15 -31.52
CA GLY A 336 -1.46 -1.04 -32.37
C GLY A 336 -2.83 -1.50 -32.87
N ALA A 337 -3.08 -2.79 -32.79
CA ALA A 337 -4.37 -3.43 -33.09
C ALA A 337 -5.32 -3.52 -31.89
N ARG A 338 -5.09 -2.75 -30.82
CA ARG A 338 -5.86 -2.77 -29.57
C ARG A 338 -7.26 -2.18 -29.72
N ARG A 339 -8.22 -2.98 -30.20
CA ARG A 339 -9.68 -2.62 -30.32
C ARG A 339 -10.55 -3.41 -29.35
N HIS A 340 -9.95 -4.31 -28.60
CA HIS A 340 -10.50 -5.15 -27.56
C HIS A 340 -9.34 -5.75 -26.75
N ASP A 341 -9.63 -6.40 -25.65
CA ASP A 341 -8.64 -6.93 -24.69
C ASP A 341 -7.84 -8.16 -25.17
N ARG A 342 -8.05 -8.65 -26.42
CA ARG A 342 -7.47 -9.90 -26.93
C ARG A 342 -6.29 -9.69 -27.88
N ALA A 343 -5.95 -8.45 -28.23
CA ALA A 343 -4.91 -8.15 -29.20
C ALA A 343 -4.14 -6.88 -28.82
N GLY A 344 -2.94 -6.73 -29.37
CA GLY A 344 -2.17 -5.50 -29.42
C GLY A 344 -1.27 -5.20 -28.22
N LEU A 345 -1.41 -5.87 -27.06
CA LEU A 345 -0.46 -5.66 -25.98
C LEU A 345 0.95 -6.10 -26.40
N GLY A 346 1.92 -5.23 -26.18
CA GLY A 346 3.31 -5.35 -26.65
C GLY A 346 3.66 -4.37 -27.75
N ASP A 347 2.68 -3.88 -28.52
CA ASP A 347 2.86 -2.99 -29.67
C ASP A 347 2.55 -1.53 -29.27
N TRP A 348 3.45 -0.89 -28.51
CA TRP A 348 3.25 0.46 -27.94
C TRP A 348 3.51 1.55 -28.99
N VAL A 349 2.79 1.48 -30.10
CA VAL A 349 2.82 2.46 -31.20
C VAL A 349 1.41 2.99 -31.44
N VAL A 350 1.29 4.30 -31.70
CA VAL A 350 -0.02 4.93 -31.94
C VAL A 350 -0.71 4.26 -33.12
N SER A 351 -1.94 3.80 -32.92
CA SER A 351 -2.73 3.15 -33.96
C SER A 351 -3.11 4.13 -35.08
N LYS A 352 -2.69 3.84 -36.29
CA LYS A 352 -3.04 4.67 -37.46
C LYS A 352 -4.50 4.50 -37.88
N ASP A 353 -5.15 3.41 -37.51
CA ASP A 353 -6.56 3.17 -37.83
C ASP A 353 -7.49 4.07 -36.99
N VAL A 354 -7.13 4.33 -35.76
CA VAL A 354 -7.89 5.19 -34.83
C VAL A 354 -7.38 6.62 -34.85
N TRP A 355 -6.06 6.76 -34.94
CA TRP A 355 -5.35 8.04 -34.88
C TRP A 355 -4.54 8.26 -36.15
N PRO A 356 -5.19 8.47 -37.32
CA PRO A 356 -4.46 8.60 -38.59
C PRO A 356 -3.47 9.78 -38.63
N GLU A 357 -3.76 10.83 -37.84
CA GLU A 357 -2.90 12.02 -37.69
C GLU A 357 -2.04 11.97 -36.40
N GLY A 358 -2.03 10.83 -35.69
CA GLY A 358 -1.37 10.68 -34.38
C GLY A 358 -2.18 11.24 -33.21
N LEU A 359 -1.67 11.07 -31.98
CA LEU A 359 -2.31 11.55 -30.75
C LEU A 359 -2.11 13.07 -30.51
N GLY A 360 -1.19 13.72 -31.20
CA GLY A 360 -0.83 15.12 -31.00
C GLY A 360 -2.03 16.05 -31.00
N LYS A 361 -2.97 15.83 -31.94
CA LYS A 361 -4.20 16.63 -32.03
C LYS A 361 -5.07 16.56 -30.76
N LEU A 362 -5.18 15.40 -30.12
CA LEU A 362 -5.91 15.25 -28.85
C LEU A 362 -5.13 15.87 -27.70
N VAL A 363 -3.82 15.67 -27.64
CA VAL A 363 -2.94 16.29 -26.62
C VAL A 363 -3.06 17.81 -26.67
N ASP A 364 -2.97 18.40 -27.87
CA ASP A 364 -3.10 19.85 -28.09
C ASP A 364 -4.49 20.35 -27.67
N LYS A 365 -5.54 19.62 -27.99
CA LYS A 365 -6.92 19.94 -27.55
C LYS A 365 -7.04 19.95 -26.03
N VAL A 366 -6.58 18.91 -25.36
CA VAL A 366 -6.62 18.80 -23.89
C VAL A 366 -5.85 19.94 -23.24
N LYS A 367 -4.65 20.24 -23.74
CA LYS A 367 -3.83 21.35 -23.26
C LYS A 367 -4.47 22.71 -23.52
N SER A 368 -5.13 22.89 -24.66
CA SER A 368 -5.78 24.17 -25.02
C SER A 368 -6.88 24.57 -24.06
N VAL A 369 -7.49 23.60 -23.36
CA VAL A 369 -8.50 23.84 -22.31
C VAL A 369 -7.91 23.86 -20.89
N GLY A 370 -6.56 23.85 -20.76
CA GLY A 370 -5.85 24.00 -19.50
C GLY A 370 -5.65 22.71 -18.70
N LEU A 371 -5.84 21.54 -19.30
CA LEU A 371 -5.64 20.24 -18.66
C LEU A 371 -4.27 19.66 -18.98
N GLU A 372 -3.72 18.89 -18.05
CA GLU A 372 -2.60 17.98 -18.32
C GLU A 372 -3.08 16.74 -19.05
N PHE A 373 -2.22 16.17 -19.90
CA PHE A 373 -2.50 14.92 -20.58
C PHE A 373 -1.80 13.74 -19.91
N GLY A 374 -2.49 12.63 -19.74
CA GLY A 374 -1.97 11.35 -19.28
C GLY A 374 -2.31 10.22 -20.23
N LEU A 375 -1.52 9.14 -20.20
CA LEU A 375 -1.65 8.00 -21.10
C LEU A 375 -1.49 6.67 -20.34
N TRP A 376 -2.27 5.65 -20.73
CA TRP A 376 -2.24 4.30 -20.16
C TRP A 376 -1.24 3.39 -20.88
N PHE A 377 -0.56 2.54 -20.10
CA PHE A 377 0.34 1.49 -20.58
C PHE A 377 0.16 0.21 -19.76
N GLU A 378 0.46 -0.95 -20.35
CA GLU A 378 0.56 -2.26 -19.70
C GLU A 378 1.82 -2.99 -20.23
N GLY A 379 3.01 -2.40 -20.01
CA GLY A 379 4.27 -2.79 -20.65
C GLY A 379 4.83 -4.14 -20.19
N GLU A 380 4.29 -4.74 -19.15
CA GLU A 380 4.71 -6.04 -18.64
C GLU A 380 3.96 -7.21 -19.30
N MET A 381 2.94 -6.90 -20.11
CA MET A 381 2.06 -7.90 -20.72
C MET A 381 2.16 -7.90 -22.23
N VAL A 382 1.86 -9.05 -22.82
CA VAL A 382 1.83 -9.25 -24.27
C VAL A 382 0.66 -10.15 -24.65
N ASN A 383 -0.06 -9.79 -25.73
CA ASN A 383 -1.02 -10.71 -26.35
C ASN A 383 -0.30 -11.60 -27.36
N GLN A 384 -0.75 -12.84 -27.52
CA GLN A 384 -0.28 -13.68 -28.63
C GLN A 384 -0.64 -13.06 -30.00
N ASP A 385 -1.75 -12.33 -30.05
CA ASP A 385 -2.14 -11.51 -31.20
C ASP A 385 -1.55 -10.10 -31.08
N SER A 386 -0.24 -10.00 -31.19
CA SER A 386 0.54 -8.76 -31.31
C SER A 386 1.70 -8.96 -32.29
N ASP A 387 2.23 -7.88 -32.82
CA ASP A 387 3.40 -7.94 -33.70
C ASP A 387 4.63 -8.37 -32.91
N LEU A 388 4.78 -7.86 -31.67
CA LEU A 388 5.85 -8.27 -30.76
C LEU A 388 5.88 -9.79 -30.54
N TYR A 389 4.74 -10.41 -30.22
CA TYR A 389 4.71 -11.86 -29.95
C TYR A 389 4.98 -12.68 -31.22
N ARG A 390 4.51 -12.21 -32.41
CA ARG A 390 4.82 -12.86 -33.70
C ARG A 390 6.29 -12.83 -34.03
N GLU A 391 6.98 -11.72 -33.67
CA GLU A 391 8.41 -11.54 -33.94
C GLU A 391 9.26 -12.26 -32.87
N HIS A 392 8.86 -12.21 -31.60
CA HIS A 392 9.58 -12.72 -30.44
C HIS A 392 8.71 -13.57 -29.51
N PRO A 393 8.25 -14.76 -29.94
CA PRO A 393 7.39 -15.61 -29.11
C PRO A 393 8.12 -16.20 -27.89
N ASP A 394 9.45 -16.12 -27.87
CA ASP A 394 10.34 -16.56 -26.79
C ASP A 394 10.58 -15.49 -25.70
N TRP A 395 10.08 -14.25 -25.89
CA TRP A 395 10.23 -13.18 -24.89
C TRP A 395 9.18 -13.18 -23.78
N ILE A 396 8.55 -14.30 -23.54
CA ILE A 396 7.61 -14.45 -22.42
C ILE A 396 8.25 -15.23 -21.28
N LEU A 397 7.82 -14.95 -20.04
CA LEU A 397 8.17 -15.78 -18.91
C LEU A 397 7.57 -17.17 -19.07
N GLN A 398 8.42 -18.21 -19.21
CA GLN A 398 8.00 -19.58 -19.40
C GLN A 398 9.03 -20.59 -18.89
N ALA A 399 8.54 -21.70 -18.34
CA ALA A 399 9.38 -22.80 -17.88
C ALA A 399 9.42 -23.93 -18.90
N GLY A 400 10.63 -24.31 -19.35
CA GLY A 400 10.85 -25.51 -20.18
C GLY A 400 10.20 -25.46 -21.57
N GLY A 401 10.08 -24.29 -22.19
CA GLY A 401 9.51 -24.11 -23.54
C GLY A 401 8.00 -24.37 -23.63
N ARG A 402 7.33 -24.45 -22.49
CA ARG A 402 5.89 -24.62 -22.38
C ARG A 402 5.24 -23.24 -22.21
N VAL A 403 4.37 -22.84 -23.15
CA VAL A 403 3.62 -21.58 -23.04
C VAL A 403 2.66 -21.68 -21.85
N PRO A 404 2.72 -20.75 -20.88
CA PRO A 404 1.81 -20.77 -19.73
C PRO A 404 0.35 -20.59 -20.15
N PRO A 405 -0.64 -21.06 -19.33
CA PRO A 405 -2.04 -20.76 -19.57
C PRO A 405 -2.29 -19.27 -19.69
N GLU A 406 -3.10 -18.86 -20.64
CA GLU A 406 -3.51 -17.45 -20.74
C GLU A 406 -4.37 -17.03 -19.57
N PHE A 407 -4.20 -15.76 -19.16
CA PHE A 407 -5.09 -15.06 -18.24
C PHE A 407 -5.45 -13.72 -18.88
N ARG A 408 -6.74 -13.44 -19.11
CA ARG A 408 -7.24 -12.32 -19.92
C ARG A 408 -6.65 -12.28 -21.34
N THR A 409 -6.41 -13.45 -21.95
CA THR A 409 -5.72 -13.59 -23.25
C THR A 409 -4.31 -12.99 -23.30
N GLN A 410 -3.64 -12.88 -22.15
CA GLN A 410 -2.32 -12.29 -22.00
C GLN A 410 -1.28 -13.33 -21.59
N GLN A 411 -0.03 -13.07 -21.98
CA GLN A 411 1.19 -13.63 -21.42
C GLN A 411 2.01 -12.54 -20.74
N VAL A 412 2.92 -12.91 -19.84
CA VAL A 412 3.84 -11.98 -19.19
C VAL A 412 5.11 -11.87 -20.01
N LEU A 413 5.47 -10.64 -20.39
CA LEU A 413 6.72 -10.35 -21.07
C LEU A 413 7.89 -10.51 -20.08
N ASP A 414 8.93 -11.20 -20.49
CA ASP A 414 10.14 -11.40 -19.68
C ASP A 414 11.02 -10.14 -19.68
N LEU A 415 10.78 -9.24 -18.73
CA LEU A 415 11.57 -8.00 -18.62
C LEU A 415 12.99 -8.25 -18.06
N ALA A 416 13.30 -9.46 -17.57
CA ALA A 416 14.68 -9.84 -17.29
C ALA A 416 15.48 -10.10 -18.58
N HIS A 417 14.81 -10.29 -19.74
CA HIS A 417 15.39 -10.34 -21.06
C HIS A 417 15.61 -8.92 -21.58
N GLU A 418 16.88 -8.52 -21.76
CA GLU A 418 17.22 -7.14 -22.12
C GLU A 418 16.55 -6.66 -23.42
N GLY A 419 16.38 -7.55 -24.43
CA GLY A 419 15.67 -7.21 -25.68
C GLY A 419 14.20 -6.82 -25.43
N ALA A 420 13.49 -7.60 -24.61
CA ALA A 420 12.11 -7.32 -24.23
C ALA A 420 12.01 -6.02 -23.41
N TYR A 421 12.90 -5.85 -22.44
CA TYR A 421 13.00 -4.63 -21.65
C TYR A 421 13.19 -3.39 -22.52
N GLN A 422 14.20 -3.42 -23.41
CA GLN A 422 14.51 -2.30 -24.28
C GLN A 422 13.41 -2.01 -25.29
N HIS A 423 12.69 -3.03 -25.77
CA HIS A 423 11.54 -2.82 -26.64
C HIS A 423 10.47 -1.96 -25.96
N VAL A 424 10.06 -2.34 -24.75
CA VAL A 424 9.03 -1.61 -23.98
C VAL A 424 9.53 -0.21 -23.61
N PHE A 425 10.75 -0.11 -23.10
CA PHE A 425 11.34 1.17 -22.72
C PHE A 425 11.41 2.13 -23.92
N ASN A 426 11.97 1.68 -25.05
CA ASN A 426 12.18 2.52 -26.22
C ASN A 426 10.84 3.01 -26.81
N GLN A 427 9.83 2.15 -26.93
CA GLN A 427 8.52 2.54 -27.45
C GLN A 427 7.82 3.54 -26.51
N THR A 428 7.82 3.27 -25.20
CA THR A 428 7.26 4.19 -24.20
C THR A 428 7.99 5.53 -24.21
N ASN A 429 9.33 5.50 -24.19
CA ASN A 429 10.17 6.69 -24.20
C ASN A 429 10.01 7.51 -25.51
N ALA A 430 9.79 6.86 -26.64
CA ALA A 430 9.56 7.55 -27.91
C ALA A 430 8.27 8.38 -27.88
N ILE A 431 7.18 7.82 -27.34
CA ILE A 431 5.90 8.52 -27.18
C ILE A 431 6.01 9.68 -26.20
N LEU A 432 6.71 9.48 -25.09
CA LEU A 432 6.93 10.54 -24.08
C LEU A 432 7.83 11.67 -24.62
N ASN A 433 8.72 11.38 -25.57
CA ASN A 433 9.53 12.40 -26.27
C ASN A 433 8.74 13.14 -27.34
N GLU A 434 7.79 12.47 -28.00
CA GLU A 434 6.98 13.06 -29.07
C GLU A 434 5.85 13.95 -28.52
N LEU A 435 5.23 13.52 -27.41
CA LEU A 435 4.01 14.13 -26.87
C LEU A 435 4.27 14.70 -25.46
N ASP A 436 3.62 15.81 -25.15
CA ASP A 436 3.66 16.43 -23.80
C ASP A 436 2.74 15.67 -22.85
N ILE A 437 3.25 14.58 -22.30
CA ILE A 437 2.57 13.67 -21.37
C ILE A 437 3.13 13.89 -19.96
N ALA A 438 2.29 14.34 -19.04
CA ALA A 438 2.67 14.61 -17.64
C ALA A 438 2.47 13.40 -16.72
N TYR A 439 1.79 12.36 -17.19
CA TYR A 439 1.35 11.26 -16.37
C TYR A 439 1.14 9.97 -17.18
N ILE A 440 1.58 8.85 -16.63
CA ILE A 440 1.25 7.54 -17.16
C ILE A 440 0.53 6.69 -16.10
N LYS A 441 -0.50 5.96 -16.53
CA LYS A 441 -1.12 4.89 -15.75
C LYS A 441 -0.52 3.59 -16.24
N TRP A 442 0.27 2.93 -15.38
CA TRP A 442 0.91 1.66 -15.70
C TRP A 442 0.15 0.52 -15.07
N ASP A 443 -0.43 -0.32 -15.91
CA ASP A 443 -1.25 -1.46 -15.50
C ASP A 443 -0.51 -2.79 -15.54
N HIS A 444 -1.08 -3.80 -14.89
CA HIS A 444 -0.56 -5.15 -14.80
C HIS A 444 -1.70 -6.13 -14.55
N ASN A 445 -2.30 -6.66 -15.61
CA ASN A 445 -3.58 -7.37 -15.53
C ASN A 445 -3.48 -8.91 -15.49
N ARG A 446 -2.28 -9.46 -15.34
CA ARG A 446 -2.07 -10.90 -15.29
C ARG A 446 -1.15 -11.30 -14.14
N VAL A 447 -1.48 -12.40 -13.46
CA VAL A 447 -0.62 -13.02 -12.45
C VAL A 447 0.51 -13.83 -13.10
N LEU A 448 1.66 -13.92 -12.44
CA LEU A 448 2.81 -14.72 -12.86
C LEU A 448 2.69 -16.13 -12.28
N THR A 449 2.40 -17.13 -13.10
CA THR A 449 2.23 -18.53 -12.64
C THR A 449 3.48 -19.38 -12.85
N GLU A 450 4.12 -19.28 -14.00
CA GLU A 450 5.36 -19.99 -14.36
C GLU A 450 6.45 -18.99 -14.72
N ALA A 451 6.78 -18.08 -13.76
CA ALA A 451 7.76 -17.04 -14.00
C ALA A 451 9.17 -17.62 -14.08
N ALA A 452 9.64 -17.86 -15.28
CA ALA A 452 11.01 -18.32 -15.52
C ALA A 452 11.69 -17.57 -16.67
N HIS A 453 12.95 -17.19 -16.44
CA HIS A 453 13.88 -16.61 -17.38
C HIS A 453 14.91 -17.68 -17.75
N TYR A 454 14.94 -18.11 -19.01
CA TYR A 454 15.79 -19.22 -19.47
C TYR A 454 15.67 -20.47 -18.61
N GLY A 455 14.44 -20.81 -18.20
CA GLY A 455 14.14 -21.99 -17.39
C GLY A 455 14.47 -21.91 -15.90
N LYS A 456 14.99 -20.77 -15.41
CA LYS A 456 15.22 -20.50 -13.99
C LYS A 456 14.12 -19.58 -13.45
N ALA A 457 13.72 -19.83 -12.20
CA ALA A 457 12.77 -18.96 -11.51
C ALA A 457 13.21 -17.49 -11.55
N ALA A 458 12.29 -16.58 -11.82
CA ALA A 458 12.62 -15.19 -12.16
C ALA A 458 11.58 -14.16 -11.70
N VAL A 459 10.79 -14.44 -10.65
CA VAL A 459 9.87 -13.46 -10.09
C VAL A 459 10.63 -12.24 -9.61
N ARG A 460 11.72 -12.45 -8.86
CA ARG A 460 12.58 -11.37 -8.36
C ARG A 460 13.11 -10.50 -9.48
N LYS A 461 13.66 -11.10 -10.53
CA LYS A 461 14.20 -10.35 -11.67
C LYS A 461 13.15 -9.52 -12.40
N GLN A 462 11.93 -10.03 -12.50
CA GLN A 462 10.81 -9.31 -13.11
C GLN A 462 10.45 -8.07 -12.29
N VAL A 463 10.40 -8.20 -10.94
CA VAL A 463 10.12 -7.07 -10.04
C VAL A 463 11.24 -6.03 -10.10
N GLU A 464 12.50 -6.45 -10.07
CA GLU A 464 13.65 -5.54 -10.19
C GLU A 464 13.66 -4.82 -11.55
N ALA A 465 13.25 -5.50 -12.63
CA ALA A 465 13.15 -4.90 -13.94
C ALA A 465 12.08 -3.84 -14.04
N ILE A 466 10.90 -4.02 -13.40
CA ILE A 466 9.86 -2.98 -13.39
C ILE A 466 10.24 -1.78 -12.53
N TYR A 467 10.91 -1.98 -11.41
CA TYR A 467 11.45 -0.88 -10.62
C TYR A 467 12.44 -0.05 -11.45
N ARG A 468 13.38 -0.72 -12.10
CA ARG A 468 14.32 -0.10 -13.04
C ARG A 468 13.60 0.68 -14.15
N MET A 469 12.56 0.09 -14.75
CA MET A 469 11.77 0.72 -15.83
C MET A 469 11.17 2.06 -15.37
N PHE A 470 10.55 2.08 -14.20
CA PHE A 470 9.94 3.30 -13.66
C PHE A 470 11.00 4.36 -13.35
N ASP A 471 12.10 3.96 -12.73
CA ASP A 471 13.18 4.88 -12.39
C ASP A 471 13.85 5.48 -13.64
N GLU A 472 14.11 4.66 -14.67
CA GLU A 472 14.70 5.12 -15.95
C GLU A 472 13.73 6.04 -16.72
N LEU A 473 12.42 5.73 -16.76
CA LEU A 473 11.43 6.61 -17.39
C LEU A 473 11.32 7.96 -16.64
N LYS A 474 11.29 7.96 -15.32
CA LYS A 474 11.26 9.20 -14.52
C LYS A 474 12.55 10.01 -14.64
N ALA A 475 13.69 9.34 -14.77
CA ALA A 475 14.98 10.00 -15.00
C ALA A 475 15.06 10.64 -16.39
N ALA A 476 14.54 9.96 -17.42
CA ALA A 476 14.48 10.48 -18.79
C ALA A 476 13.45 11.63 -18.93
N HIS A 477 12.36 11.61 -18.15
CA HIS A 477 11.26 12.59 -18.21
C HIS A 477 11.02 13.22 -16.83
N PRO A 478 11.86 14.19 -16.42
CA PRO A 478 11.69 14.86 -15.11
C PRO A 478 10.31 15.51 -14.98
N GLY A 479 9.60 15.15 -13.91
CA GLY A 479 8.22 15.63 -13.66
C GLY A 479 7.13 14.68 -14.12
N LEU A 480 7.47 13.58 -14.81
CA LEU A 480 6.53 12.50 -15.13
C LEU A 480 6.03 11.86 -13.82
N GLU A 481 4.72 11.76 -13.66
CA GLU A 481 4.08 10.99 -12.61
C GLU A 481 3.65 9.62 -13.12
N ILE A 482 3.88 8.57 -12.32
CA ILE A 482 3.49 7.20 -12.63
C ILE A 482 2.44 6.72 -11.62
N GLU A 483 1.28 6.27 -12.14
CA GLU A 483 0.30 5.52 -11.35
C GLU A 483 0.54 4.03 -11.51
N SER A 484 0.68 3.32 -10.39
CA SER A 484 0.65 1.86 -10.36
C SER A 484 -0.81 1.41 -10.30
N CYS A 485 -1.26 0.79 -11.39
CA CYS A 485 -2.46 -0.02 -11.47
C CYS A 485 -2.05 -1.49 -11.60
N SER A 486 -2.86 -2.41 -11.12
CA SER A 486 -2.63 -3.84 -11.31
C SER A 486 -3.95 -4.59 -11.19
N SER A 487 -4.75 -4.56 -12.25
CA SER A 487 -6.18 -4.90 -12.20
C SER A 487 -6.83 -4.19 -11.00
N GLY A 488 -6.72 -2.88 -10.94
CA GLY A 488 -7.02 -2.13 -9.71
C GLY A 488 -5.89 -2.19 -8.69
N GLY A 489 -6.19 -2.63 -7.47
CA GLY A 489 -5.32 -2.57 -6.32
C GLY A 489 -4.37 -3.76 -6.11
N GLY A 490 -4.04 -4.53 -7.13
CA GLY A 490 -3.21 -5.74 -7.01
C GLY A 490 -1.71 -5.48 -6.80
N ARG A 491 -1.23 -4.22 -6.85
CA ARG A 491 0.17 -3.86 -6.60
C ARG A 491 0.26 -2.57 -5.78
N ILE A 492 -0.19 -2.64 -4.53
CA ILE A 492 -0.10 -1.56 -3.55
C ILE A 492 0.73 -2.05 -2.38
N ASP A 493 1.97 -1.61 -2.30
CA ASP A 493 2.94 -2.00 -1.27
C ASP A 493 4.01 -0.93 -1.07
N LEU A 494 4.82 -1.08 -0.03
CA LEU A 494 5.87 -0.12 0.33
C LEU A 494 7.13 -0.22 -0.55
N GLY A 495 7.26 -1.25 -1.41
CA GLY A 495 8.30 -1.31 -2.43
C GLY A 495 7.95 -0.40 -3.60
N MET A 496 6.76 -0.57 -4.18
CA MET A 496 6.31 0.21 -5.33
C MET A 496 6.20 1.71 -5.02
N ILE A 497 5.99 2.10 -3.76
CA ILE A 497 5.86 3.51 -3.38
C ILE A 497 7.13 4.34 -3.63
N ASP A 498 8.29 3.71 -3.75
CA ASP A 498 9.53 4.41 -4.06
C ASP A 498 9.67 4.71 -5.57
N HIS A 499 8.89 4.04 -6.41
CA HIS A 499 8.93 4.12 -7.86
C HIS A 499 7.70 4.80 -8.47
N ALA A 500 6.52 4.66 -7.84
CA ALA A 500 5.24 5.22 -8.31
C ALA A 500 4.76 6.39 -7.43
N ASP A 501 3.96 7.29 -8.03
CA ASP A 501 3.48 8.53 -7.41
C ASP A 501 2.00 8.46 -7.02
N ARG A 502 1.27 7.46 -7.51
CA ARG A 502 -0.15 7.22 -7.28
C ARG A 502 -0.46 5.74 -7.37
N PHE A 503 -1.49 5.31 -6.65
CA PHE A 503 -1.99 3.93 -6.71
C PHE A 503 -3.47 3.93 -7.05
N TRP A 504 -3.85 3.13 -8.04
CA TRP A 504 -5.25 2.83 -8.30
C TRP A 504 -5.74 1.79 -7.30
N THR A 505 -6.71 2.14 -6.44
CA THR A 505 -7.07 1.30 -5.29
C THR A 505 -7.92 0.11 -5.64
N SER A 506 -8.73 0.22 -6.70
CA SER A 506 -9.63 -0.82 -7.22
C SER A 506 -10.23 -0.40 -8.54
N ASP A 507 -10.49 -1.35 -9.45
CA ASP A 507 -11.32 -1.12 -10.64
C ASP A 507 -12.81 -0.98 -10.31
N ASN A 508 -13.18 -1.17 -9.05
CA ASN A 508 -14.55 -1.02 -8.61
C ASN A 508 -14.84 0.43 -8.22
N ASN A 509 -15.59 1.16 -9.04
CA ASN A 509 -16.04 2.52 -8.75
C ASN A 509 -17.42 2.58 -8.03
N ASP A 510 -17.95 1.44 -7.58
CA ASP A 510 -19.12 1.41 -6.72
C ASP A 510 -18.82 2.07 -5.36
N ALA A 511 -19.58 3.11 -5.01
CA ALA A 511 -19.31 3.90 -3.83
C ALA A 511 -19.44 3.10 -2.51
N LEU A 512 -20.32 2.08 -2.44
CA LEU A 512 -20.47 1.26 -1.26
C LEU A 512 -19.23 0.35 -1.06
N GLU A 513 -18.75 -0.29 -2.13
CA GLU A 513 -17.54 -1.13 -2.05
C GLU A 513 -16.30 -0.28 -1.72
N ARG A 514 -16.20 0.93 -2.29
CA ARG A 514 -15.11 1.87 -2.02
C ARG A 514 -15.04 2.33 -0.57
N GLN A 515 -16.15 2.32 0.19
CA GLN A 515 -16.11 2.65 1.62
C GLN A 515 -15.16 1.72 2.38
N SER A 516 -15.23 0.41 2.14
CA SER A 516 -14.32 -0.57 2.75
C SER A 516 -12.92 -0.52 2.12
N ILE A 517 -12.82 -0.57 0.80
CA ILE A 517 -11.54 -0.62 0.08
C ILE A 517 -10.65 0.56 0.45
N ASN A 518 -11.18 1.78 0.43
CA ASN A 518 -10.40 2.98 0.74
C ASN A 518 -10.04 3.06 2.24
N ARG A 519 -10.98 2.69 3.13
CA ARG A 519 -10.76 2.70 4.59
C ARG A 519 -9.54 1.86 4.98
N TYR A 520 -9.43 0.65 4.45
CA TYR A 520 -8.37 -0.28 4.81
C TYR A 520 -7.09 -0.11 4.01
N THR A 521 -7.17 0.32 2.74
CA THR A 521 -5.97 0.68 1.97
C THR A 521 -5.23 1.86 2.58
N SER A 522 -5.98 2.85 3.08
CA SER A 522 -5.42 4.05 3.71
C SER A 522 -4.84 3.82 5.12
N ILE A 523 -4.77 2.59 5.63
CA ILE A 523 -4.01 2.32 6.86
C ILE A 523 -2.51 2.51 6.60
N VAL A 524 -2.01 2.00 5.50
CA VAL A 524 -0.58 2.02 5.15
C VAL A 524 -0.24 3.21 4.27
N ILE A 525 -1.00 3.41 3.20
CA ILE A 525 -0.71 4.42 2.18
C ILE A 525 -1.49 5.69 2.48
N PRO A 526 -0.85 6.86 2.54
CA PRO A 526 -1.54 8.12 2.79
C PRO A 526 -2.51 8.46 1.65
N PRO A 527 -3.68 9.06 1.99
CA PRO A 527 -4.78 9.24 1.05
C PRO A 527 -4.42 9.96 -0.25
N GLU A 528 -3.51 10.93 -0.20
CA GLU A 528 -3.06 11.71 -1.36
C GLU A 528 -2.34 10.90 -2.43
N LEU A 529 -1.96 9.66 -2.14
CA LEU A 529 -1.37 8.72 -3.09
C LEU A 529 -2.39 7.69 -3.61
N LEU A 530 -3.61 7.68 -3.10
CA LEU A 530 -4.65 6.71 -3.43
C LEU A 530 -5.68 7.31 -4.39
N GLY A 531 -5.78 6.77 -5.59
CA GLY A 531 -6.79 7.17 -6.58
C GLY A 531 -8.22 6.84 -6.14
N THR A 532 -9.08 7.87 -6.11
CA THR A 532 -10.50 7.73 -5.80
C THR A 532 -11.32 8.49 -6.83
N HIS A 533 -12.21 7.80 -7.53
CA HIS A 533 -12.99 8.41 -8.60
C HIS A 533 -14.50 8.41 -8.29
N ILE A 534 -15.18 9.48 -8.71
CA ILE A 534 -16.64 9.47 -8.85
C ILE A 534 -16.97 8.76 -10.16
N GLY A 535 -17.58 7.59 -10.08
CA GLY A 535 -18.12 6.86 -11.23
C GLY A 535 -19.52 7.33 -11.63
N PRO A 536 -20.12 6.75 -12.67
CA PRO A 536 -21.48 7.05 -13.11
C PRO A 536 -22.54 6.73 -12.04
N THR A 537 -23.76 7.25 -12.21
CA THR A 537 -24.88 7.03 -11.27
C THR A 537 -25.16 5.54 -11.06
N LYS A 538 -25.08 4.75 -12.11
CA LYS A 538 -25.12 3.29 -12.07
C LYS A 538 -23.70 2.76 -12.24
N ALA A 539 -23.14 2.17 -11.17
CA ALA A 539 -21.80 1.61 -11.19
C ALA A 539 -21.69 0.49 -12.23
N HIS A 540 -20.68 0.56 -13.10
CA HIS A 540 -20.46 -0.44 -14.16
C HIS A 540 -20.11 -1.82 -13.58
N SER A 541 -19.38 -1.85 -12.46
CA SER A 541 -18.91 -3.07 -11.81
C SER A 541 -20.01 -3.90 -11.15
N THR A 542 -20.99 -3.25 -10.49
CA THR A 542 -21.99 -3.92 -9.65
C THR A 542 -23.41 -3.74 -10.16
N GLY A 543 -23.66 -2.73 -10.99
CA GLY A 543 -24.99 -2.33 -11.43
C GLY A 543 -25.82 -1.58 -10.37
N ARG A 544 -25.25 -1.29 -9.17
CA ARG A 544 -25.92 -0.47 -8.14
C ARG A 544 -26.05 0.98 -8.59
N THR A 545 -27.09 1.63 -8.10
CA THR A 545 -27.35 3.04 -8.36
C THR A 545 -27.24 3.82 -7.07
N HIS A 546 -26.36 4.82 -7.04
CA HIS A 546 -26.10 5.64 -5.86
C HIS A 546 -26.41 7.12 -6.12
N SER A 547 -26.79 7.83 -5.06
CA SER A 547 -26.98 9.29 -5.10
C SER A 547 -25.65 10.01 -5.37
N HIS A 548 -25.71 11.23 -5.90
CA HIS A 548 -24.54 12.08 -6.07
C HIS A 548 -23.80 12.30 -4.76
N ALA A 549 -24.53 12.64 -3.70
CA ALA A 549 -23.94 12.86 -2.37
C ALA A 549 -23.12 11.65 -1.91
N PHE A 550 -23.65 10.43 -2.04
CA PHE A 550 -22.93 9.22 -1.59
C PHE A 550 -21.66 8.97 -2.40
N ARG A 551 -21.74 9.06 -3.76
CA ARG A 551 -20.57 8.89 -4.63
C ARG A 551 -19.51 9.95 -4.38
N ALA A 552 -19.91 11.21 -4.32
CA ALA A 552 -19.02 12.36 -4.15
C ALA A 552 -18.35 12.39 -2.76
N VAL A 553 -19.11 12.10 -1.69
CA VAL A 553 -18.55 12.03 -0.33
C VAL A 553 -17.59 10.86 -0.21
N THR A 554 -17.88 9.71 -0.84
CA THR A 554 -16.98 8.55 -0.83
C THR A 554 -15.66 8.83 -1.55
N ALA A 555 -15.68 9.52 -2.69
CA ALA A 555 -14.49 9.80 -3.49
C ALA A 555 -13.62 10.94 -2.94
N LEU A 556 -14.07 11.68 -1.94
CA LEU A 556 -13.38 12.87 -1.43
C LEU A 556 -12.05 12.56 -0.72
N TRP A 557 -11.90 11.37 -0.17
CA TRP A 557 -10.86 11.02 0.83
C TRP A 557 -9.54 10.53 0.24
N GLY A 558 -9.26 10.81 -1.01
CA GLY A 558 -8.03 10.41 -1.66
C GLY A 558 -7.54 11.44 -2.67
N HIS A 559 -6.67 11.00 -3.58
CA HIS A 559 -6.33 11.75 -4.78
C HIS A 559 -7.52 11.65 -5.74
N ALA A 560 -8.42 12.61 -5.62
CA ALA A 560 -9.74 12.56 -6.21
C ALA A 560 -9.74 12.72 -7.74
N GLY A 561 -10.72 12.12 -8.36
CA GLY A 561 -10.96 12.19 -9.79
C GLY A 561 -12.37 11.74 -10.19
N LEU A 562 -12.54 11.55 -11.48
CA LEU A 562 -13.78 11.14 -12.10
C LEU A 562 -13.49 10.03 -13.13
N GLU A 563 -14.45 9.14 -13.29
CA GLU A 563 -14.44 8.13 -14.34
C GLU A 563 -15.88 7.94 -14.83
N TRP A 564 -16.34 8.90 -15.64
CA TRP A 564 -17.71 9.01 -16.09
C TRP A 564 -17.77 9.72 -17.44
N ASP A 565 -18.69 9.33 -18.33
CA ASP A 565 -18.98 10.06 -19.56
C ASP A 565 -19.68 11.39 -19.26
N LEU A 566 -18.92 12.45 -19.14
CA LEU A 566 -19.41 13.80 -18.82
C LEU A 566 -20.23 14.42 -19.95
N THR A 567 -20.17 13.88 -21.16
CA THR A 567 -20.98 14.37 -22.29
C THR A 567 -22.43 13.94 -22.13
N GLU A 568 -22.70 12.83 -21.44
CA GLU A 568 -24.02 12.33 -21.09
C GLU A 568 -24.58 12.90 -19.78
N ALA A 569 -23.72 13.57 -18.98
CA ALA A 569 -24.12 14.15 -17.72
C ALA A 569 -25.08 15.33 -17.93
N SER A 570 -26.18 15.36 -17.15
CA SER A 570 -27.13 16.48 -17.18
C SER A 570 -26.48 17.79 -16.72
N ALA A 571 -27.10 18.91 -17.01
CA ALA A 571 -26.64 20.20 -16.51
C ALA A 571 -26.63 20.27 -14.98
N GLU A 572 -27.53 19.58 -14.28
CA GLU A 572 -27.57 19.45 -12.84
C GLU A 572 -26.39 18.61 -12.33
N ASP A 573 -26.09 17.47 -12.98
CA ASP A 573 -24.92 16.65 -12.66
C ASP A 573 -23.64 17.45 -12.77
N ARG A 574 -23.42 18.16 -13.88
CA ARG A 574 -22.22 18.99 -14.09
C ARG A 574 -22.10 20.11 -13.06
N ALA A 575 -23.21 20.77 -12.72
CA ALA A 575 -23.21 21.80 -11.68
C ALA A 575 -22.81 21.24 -10.30
N MET A 576 -23.30 20.06 -9.93
CA MET A 576 -22.93 19.38 -8.69
C MET A 576 -21.48 18.91 -8.70
N LEU A 577 -21.01 18.34 -9.82
CA LEU A 577 -19.61 17.94 -9.97
C LEU A 577 -18.67 19.14 -9.85
N LYS A 578 -19.04 20.30 -10.45
CA LYS A 578 -18.27 21.53 -10.30
C LYS A 578 -18.21 22.01 -8.85
N SER A 579 -19.35 22.04 -8.16
CA SER A 579 -19.39 22.41 -6.73
C SER A 579 -18.51 21.50 -5.87
N TRP A 580 -18.57 20.19 -6.12
CA TRP A 580 -17.72 19.20 -5.44
C TRP A 580 -16.24 19.40 -5.75
N THR A 581 -15.89 19.64 -7.01
CA THR A 581 -14.49 19.86 -7.42
C THR A 581 -13.93 21.13 -6.78
N ASP A 582 -14.71 22.24 -6.77
CA ASP A 582 -14.32 23.47 -6.13
C ASP A 582 -14.11 23.27 -4.61
N TYR A 583 -15.02 22.53 -3.95
CA TYR A 583 -14.90 22.19 -2.54
C TYR A 583 -13.67 21.31 -2.26
N TYR A 584 -13.45 20.25 -3.06
CA TYR A 584 -12.28 19.41 -2.94
C TYR A 584 -10.98 20.23 -3.04
N LYS A 585 -10.88 21.11 -4.04
CA LYS A 585 -9.70 21.99 -4.21
C LYS A 585 -9.50 22.91 -3.01
N ALA A 586 -10.57 23.43 -2.43
CA ALA A 586 -10.50 24.27 -1.23
C ALA A 586 -10.04 23.49 0.01
N LYS A 587 -10.40 22.20 0.13
CA LYS A 587 -10.04 21.32 1.25
C LYS A 587 -8.82 20.43 0.99
N ARG A 588 -8.29 20.42 -0.22
CA ARG A 588 -7.21 19.53 -0.66
C ARG A 588 -5.96 19.62 0.24
N ALA A 589 -5.61 20.79 0.72
CA ALA A 589 -4.48 20.97 1.63
C ALA A 589 -4.70 20.21 2.95
N LEU A 590 -5.88 20.31 3.56
CA LEU A 590 -6.25 19.53 4.75
C LEU A 590 -6.25 18.03 4.46
N LEU A 591 -6.93 17.60 3.40
CA LEU A 591 -7.09 16.19 3.04
C LEU A 591 -5.74 15.49 2.80
N HIS A 592 -4.75 16.20 2.23
CA HIS A 592 -3.46 15.65 1.82
C HIS A 592 -2.33 15.83 2.85
N SER A 593 -2.58 16.52 3.95
CA SER A 593 -1.57 16.72 4.99
C SER A 593 -2.05 16.37 6.40
N GLY A 594 -3.37 16.27 6.58
CA GLY A 594 -3.97 16.03 7.87
C GLY A 594 -3.78 14.59 8.36
N ARG A 595 -4.13 14.37 9.63
CA ARG A 595 -4.17 13.07 10.27
C ARG A 595 -5.50 12.40 9.95
N THR A 596 -5.46 11.23 9.32
CA THR A 596 -6.64 10.39 9.10
C THR A 596 -7.12 9.81 10.43
N VAL A 597 -8.42 9.85 10.68
CA VAL A 597 -9.08 9.30 11.88
C VAL A 597 -10.28 8.44 11.48
N ARG A 598 -10.44 7.32 12.18
CA ARG A 598 -11.52 6.35 11.96
C ARG A 598 -12.15 6.04 13.31
N ALA A 599 -13.26 6.71 13.62
CA ALA A 599 -13.91 6.50 14.90
C ALA A 599 -14.44 5.07 15.04
N ASP A 600 -14.24 4.51 16.23
CA ASP A 600 -14.83 3.22 16.61
C ASP A 600 -16.34 3.38 16.76
N GLY A 601 -17.11 2.60 16.02
CA GLY A 601 -18.58 2.59 16.06
C GLY A 601 -19.12 1.48 16.95
N SER A 602 -20.32 1.67 17.47
CA SER A 602 -21.07 0.62 18.15
C SER A 602 -21.88 -0.26 17.19
N GLU A 603 -21.97 0.13 15.92
CA GLU A 603 -22.67 -0.58 14.85
C GLU A 603 -21.72 -0.81 13.67
N THR A 604 -21.89 -1.93 12.98
CA THR A 604 -21.20 -2.23 11.73
C THR A 604 -21.91 -1.65 10.50
N THR A 605 -23.11 -1.14 10.70
CA THR A 605 -24.01 -0.62 9.67
C THR A 605 -23.69 0.81 9.25
N ASN A 606 -22.87 1.51 10.03
CA ASN A 606 -22.41 2.86 9.73
C ASN A 606 -20.94 3.05 10.09
N GLN A 607 -20.36 4.13 9.60
CA GLN A 607 -18.97 4.47 9.92
C GLN A 607 -18.74 5.98 9.93
N VAL A 608 -17.73 6.38 10.73
CA VAL A 608 -17.15 7.72 10.73
C VAL A 608 -15.71 7.63 10.23
N HIS A 609 -15.38 8.49 9.28
CA HIS A 609 -14.03 8.68 8.75
C HIS A 609 -13.74 10.17 8.68
N GLY A 610 -12.51 10.58 8.95
CA GLY A 610 -12.19 11.99 8.92
C GLY A 610 -10.71 12.28 8.71
N VAL A 611 -10.43 13.56 8.48
CA VAL A 611 -9.07 14.11 8.44
C VAL A 611 -9.04 15.35 9.32
N VAL A 612 -8.09 15.38 10.25
CA VAL A 612 -7.86 16.48 11.20
C VAL A 612 -6.53 17.16 10.86
N ALA A 613 -6.52 18.47 10.76
CA ALA A 613 -5.29 19.24 10.56
C ALA A 613 -4.25 18.93 11.64
N GLN A 614 -2.95 18.99 11.30
CA GLN A 614 -1.88 18.66 12.25
C GLN A 614 -1.87 19.59 13.48
N ASP A 615 -2.25 20.86 13.30
CA ASP A 615 -2.40 21.85 14.36
C ASP A 615 -3.79 21.83 15.04
N LYS A 616 -4.66 20.92 14.59
CA LYS A 616 -6.04 20.78 15.04
C LYS A 616 -6.91 22.03 14.88
N SER A 617 -6.56 22.90 13.92
CA SER A 617 -7.34 24.11 13.62
C SER A 617 -8.64 23.83 12.91
N GLU A 618 -8.66 22.81 12.07
CA GLU A 618 -9.84 22.35 11.34
C GLU A 618 -9.85 20.84 11.14
N ALA A 619 -11.02 20.31 10.88
CA ALA A 619 -11.21 18.91 10.50
C ALA A 619 -12.42 18.74 9.58
N LEU A 620 -12.37 17.68 8.78
CA LEU A 620 -13.46 17.24 7.94
C LEU A 620 -13.77 15.78 8.26
N TYR A 621 -15.05 15.45 8.43
CA TYR A 621 -15.53 14.10 8.70
C TYR A 621 -16.62 13.69 7.75
N MET A 622 -16.71 12.40 7.48
CA MET A 622 -17.83 11.71 6.87
C MET A 622 -18.56 10.91 7.92
N TYR A 623 -19.87 10.96 7.92
CA TYR A 623 -20.74 9.95 8.49
C TYR A 623 -21.46 9.23 7.36
N ALA A 624 -21.28 7.92 7.24
CA ALA A 624 -21.88 7.09 6.22
C ALA A 624 -22.75 6.00 6.83
N GLN A 625 -24.01 5.89 6.39
CA GLN A 625 -24.90 4.77 6.65
C GLN A 625 -24.76 3.78 5.49
N LEU A 626 -24.14 2.63 5.75
CA LEU A 626 -23.81 1.63 4.70
C LEU A 626 -24.99 0.70 4.42
N THR A 627 -25.61 0.20 5.49
CA THR A 627 -26.78 -0.69 5.44
C THR A 627 -27.86 -0.19 6.39
N THR A 628 -28.98 -0.89 6.50
CA THR A 628 -30.02 -0.54 7.48
C THR A 628 -29.50 -0.68 8.91
N SER A 629 -29.65 0.38 9.71
CA SER A 629 -29.29 0.34 11.13
C SER A 629 -30.14 -0.67 11.91
N ASP A 630 -29.53 -1.33 12.87
CA ASP A 630 -30.21 -2.24 13.82
C ASP A 630 -31.13 -1.47 14.78
N TYR A 631 -30.95 -0.16 14.89
CA TYR A 631 -31.68 0.69 15.82
C TYR A 631 -32.50 1.75 15.07
N SER A 632 -33.68 2.07 15.58
CA SER A 632 -34.51 3.16 15.05
C SER A 632 -33.86 4.54 15.22
N ARG A 633 -32.88 4.66 16.07
CA ARG A 633 -32.04 5.85 16.31
C ARG A 633 -30.59 5.41 16.35
N PRO A 634 -29.80 5.68 15.29
CA PRO A 634 -28.41 5.31 15.24
C PRO A 634 -27.60 5.90 16.40
N ALA A 635 -26.45 5.30 16.68
CA ALA A 635 -25.53 5.77 17.71
C ALA A 635 -25.05 7.21 17.43
N ASN A 636 -24.58 7.91 18.45
CA ASN A 636 -24.02 9.25 18.29
C ASN A 636 -22.79 9.23 17.38
N ILE A 637 -22.66 10.26 16.55
CA ILE A 637 -21.46 10.53 15.76
C ILE A 637 -20.40 11.11 16.68
N ARG A 638 -19.27 10.42 16.85
CA ARG A 638 -18.12 10.92 17.60
C ARG A 638 -17.09 11.51 16.62
N LEU A 639 -16.65 12.73 16.89
CA LEU A 639 -15.60 13.41 16.12
C LEU A 639 -14.31 13.33 16.92
N THR A 640 -13.46 12.36 16.55
CA THR A 640 -12.21 12.07 17.25
C THR A 640 -11.03 12.83 16.63
N GLY A 641 -9.92 12.93 17.35
CA GLY A 641 -8.70 13.59 16.89
C GLY A 641 -8.64 15.10 17.14
N LEU A 642 -9.74 15.76 17.51
CA LEU A 642 -9.78 17.18 17.84
C LEU A 642 -9.01 17.48 19.15
N ASP A 643 -8.67 18.74 19.37
CA ASP A 643 -8.09 19.19 20.63
C ASP A 643 -9.17 19.19 21.73
N ALA A 644 -8.94 18.40 22.78
CA ALA A 644 -9.91 18.20 23.86
C ALA A 644 -10.25 19.52 24.59
N ASP A 645 -9.28 20.41 24.69
CA ASP A 645 -9.39 21.69 25.43
C ASP A 645 -9.90 22.85 24.58
N ALA A 646 -10.02 22.64 23.27
CA ALA A 646 -10.50 23.67 22.33
C ALA A 646 -12.00 23.53 22.06
N THR A 647 -12.63 24.63 21.67
CA THR A 647 -14.03 24.67 21.19
C THR A 647 -14.05 24.71 19.68
N TYR A 648 -14.96 23.97 19.06
CA TYR A 648 -15.13 23.89 17.61
C TYR A 648 -16.54 24.32 17.21
N LEU A 649 -16.62 25.07 16.11
CA LEU A 649 -17.87 25.22 15.36
C LEU A 649 -18.01 24.01 14.45
N VAL A 650 -19.03 23.18 14.72
CA VAL A 650 -19.33 21.97 13.96
C VAL A 650 -20.61 22.16 13.18
N LYS A 651 -20.59 21.90 11.87
CA LYS A 651 -21.74 22.02 10.96
C LYS A 651 -21.71 20.97 9.86
N VAL A 652 -22.86 20.71 9.25
CA VAL A 652 -22.99 19.88 8.05
C VAL A 652 -22.70 20.75 6.82
N VAL A 653 -22.05 20.15 5.81
CA VAL A 653 -21.80 20.76 4.50
C VAL A 653 -22.19 19.79 3.38
N GLU A 654 -22.74 20.33 2.29
CA GLU A 654 -23.36 19.54 1.23
C GLU A 654 -22.88 19.96 -0.17
N PRO A 655 -21.56 19.87 -0.46
CA PRO A 655 -20.99 20.36 -1.71
C PRO A 655 -21.48 19.61 -2.95
N ALA A 656 -22.04 18.42 -2.78
CA ALA A 656 -22.58 17.58 -3.87
C ALA A 656 -24.00 17.09 -3.58
N GLY A 657 -24.78 17.89 -2.84
CA GLY A 657 -26.15 17.59 -2.47
C GLY A 657 -26.29 16.94 -1.10
N ALA A 658 -27.52 16.93 -0.59
CA ALA A 658 -27.87 16.42 0.73
C ALA A 658 -28.02 14.90 0.74
N ALA A 659 -27.62 14.30 1.86
CA ALA A 659 -27.93 12.89 2.15
C ALA A 659 -29.43 12.70 2.43
N VAL A 660 -30.00 11.62 1.92
CA VAL A 660 -31.42 11.33 2.11
C VAL A 660 -31.66 10.70 3.49
N ALA A 661 -32.50 11.35 4.28
CA ALA A 661 -32.84 10.91 5.64
C ALA A 661 -34.34 10.52 5.74
N MET A 662 -34.65 9.74 6.78
CA MET A 662 -36.01 9.28 7.07
C MET A 662 -36.72 10.11 8.16
N GLN A 663 -36.05 11.11 8.72
CA GLN A 663 -36.66 12.04 9.68
C GLN A 663 -37.32 13.24 9.00
N ALA A 664 -38.36 13.78 9.63
CA ALA A 664 -39.06 14.97 9.12
C ALA A 664 -38.24 16.27 9.29
N LEU A 665 -37.43 16.36 10.32
CA LEU A 665 -36.59 17.52 10.61
C LEU A 665 -35.14 17.08 10.86
N PRO A 666 -34.16 17.81 10.32
CA PRO A 666 -32.76 17.52 10.59
C PRO A 666 -32.42 17.76 12.07
N PRO A 667 -31.36 17.11 12.60
CA PRO A 667 -30.82 17.45 13.91
C PRO A 667 -30.47 18.95 14.00
N LYS A 668 -30.79 19.59 15.13
CA LYS A 668 -30.60 21.04 15.32
C LYS A 668 -29.15 21.53 15.19
N TRP A 669 -28.17 20.65 15.29
CA TRP A 669 -26.77 21.00 15.17
C TRP A 669 -26.28 21.13 13.71
N TYR A 670 -27.10 20.78 12.72
CA TYR A 670 -26.73 20.84 11.30
C TYR A 670 -26.28 22.24 10.86
N ASP A 671 -27.02 23.26 11.30
CA ASP A 671 -26.74 24.66 10.94
C ASP A 671 -25.51 25.25 11.66
N GLY A 672 -24.98 24.52 12.63
CA GLY A 672 -23.79 24.89 13.40
C GLY A 672 -24.02 24.85 14.89
N VAL A 673 -23.08 24.22 15.59
CA VAL A 673 -23.04 24.18 17.05
C VAL A 673 -21.61 24.39 17.53
N ARG A 674 -21.42 25.14 18.60
CA ARG A 674 -20.13 25.27 19.28
C ARG A 674 -20.05 24.19 20.35
N ILE A 675 -19.05 23.31 20.25
CA ILE A 675 -18.87 22.19 21.16
C ILE A 675 -17.38 22.00 21.49
N PRO A 676 -17.03 21.76 22.77
CA PRO A 676 -15.66 21.35 23.12
C PRO A 676 -15.24 20.05 22.43
N GLY A 677 -13.96 19.97 22.02
CA GLY A 677 -13.41 18.76 21.39
C GLY A 677 -13.57 17.52 22.26
N ALA A 678 -13.37 17.64 23.58
CA ALA A 678 -13.60 16.55 24.52
C ALA A 678 -15.04 16.00 24.48
N LEU A 679 -16.04 16.87 24.39
CA LEU A 679 -17.44 16.45 24.31
C LEU A 679 -17.78 15.84 22.94
N SER A 680 -17.24 16.37 21.87
CA SER A 680 -17.47 15.83 20.51
C SER A 680 -16.88 14.43 20.35
N ALA A 681 -15.77 14.14 21.02
CA ALA A 681 -15.12 12.82 21.01
C ALA A 681 -15.78 11.81 21.96
N SER A 682 -16.20 12.25 23.16
CA SER A 682 -16.68 11.34 24.21
C SER A 682 -18.19 11.12 24.16
N VAL A 683 -18.98 12.20 24.00
CA VAL A 683 -20.45 12.15 23.96
C VAL A 683 -20.93 12.05 22.52
N GLY A 684 -20.30 12.79 21.61
CA GLY A 684 -20.71 12.89 20.22
C GLY A 684 -22.00 13.68 20.03
N MET A 685 -22.52 13.65 18.80
CA MET A 685 -23.73 14.33 18.38
C MET A 685 -24.77 13.32 17.88
N ARG A 686 -26.05 13.59 18.09
CA ARG A 686 -27.13 12.71 17.58
C ARG A 686 -27.00 12.54 16.07
N ALA A 687 -26.85 11.29 15.63
CA ALA A 687 -26.83 10.97 14.22
C ALA A 687 -28.22 11.21 13.60
N PRO A 688 -28.28 11.61 12.31
CA PRO A 688 -29.50 11.55 11.55
C PRO A 688 -29.90 10.10 11.28
N VAL A 689 -31.18 9.87 11.00
CA VAL A 689 -31.66 8.58 10.51
C VAL A 689 -31.54 8.59 8.98
N LEU A 690 -30.33 8.32 8.47
CA LEU A 690 -30.09 8.23 7.04
C LEU A 690 -30.70 6.93 6.46
N ARG A 691 -31.04 6.97 5.18
CA ARG A 691 -31.30 5.73 4.42
C ARG A 691 -29.97 4.99 4.21
N PRO A 692 -30.01 3.67 3.96
CA PRO A 692 -28.83 2.94 3.50
C PRO A 692 -28.16 3.60 2.30
N GLU A 693 -26.84 3.44 2.19
CA GLU A 693 -26.03 3.96 1.08
C GLU A 693 -26.14 5.49 0.94
N GLN A 694 -26.10 6.17 2.09
CA GLN A 694 -26.05 7.63 2.19
C GLN A 694 -24.86 8.06 3.05
N ALA A 695 -24.26 9.19 2.71
CA ALA A 695 -23.20 9.80 3.48
C ALA A 695 -23.33 11.32 3.51
N MET A 696 -22.83 11.93 4.58
CA MET A 696 -22.81 13.38 4.76
C MET A 696 -21.43 13.84 5.24
N LEU A 697 -21.11 15.09 4.98
CA LEU A 697 -19.88 15.73 5.44
C LEU A 697 -20.15 16.65 6.64
N ILE A 698 -19.20 16.65 7.56
CA ILE A 698 -19.24 17.47 8.78
C ILE A 698 -17.91 18.24 8.86
N GLU A 699 -17.98 19.56 8.85
CA GLU A 699 -16.84 20.42 9.13
C GLU A 699 -16.76 20.74 10.62
N ALA A 700 -15.53 20.75 11.15
CA ALA A 700 -15.22 21.25 12.48
C ALA A 700 -14.10 22.29 12.38
N THR A 701 -14.36 23.53 12.83
CA THR A 701 -13.39 24.62 12.80
C THR A 701 -13.20 25.17 14.20
N ARG A 702 -11.97 25.27 14.66
CA ARG A 702 -11.61 25.83 15.99
C ARG A 702 -12.03 27.29 16.06
N VAL A 703 -12.67 27.70 17.18
CA VAL A 703 -13.19 29.06 17.40
C VAL A 703 -12.63 29.68 18.67
#